data_3480dbfa67509c7e09d5c0615da523cc
#
_entry.id   3480dbfa67509c7e09d5c0615da523cc
#
_cell.length_a   1.000
_cell.length_b   1.000
_cell.length_c   1.000
_cell.angle_alpha   90.00
_cell.angle_beta   90.00
_cell.angle_gamma   90.00
#
_symmetry.space_group_name_H-M   'P 1'
#
loop_
_entity.id
_entity.type
_entity.pdbx_description
1 polymer ?
#
loop_
_entity_poly.entity_id
_entity_poly.type
_entity_poly.pdbx_seq_one_letter_code
_entity_poly.pdbx_strand_id
1 'polypeptide(L)'
;AFAQTGTIRGTVYEEGTGEPLFGVSVLVKETSTGAVTDFDGKFEIKVAPGSYTLQISYISYSSINLTEVVVKGGEVNVVSDLLMAEEASDLETVTVSASAIRTTESALLSVKRNAANLIDGISASTFRQIGDGDAASAVKRVTGVSIEGGKYIYVRGLGDRYTKTVLNGVDIPGLDPDRNTIQMDIFPTNVIDNIIVSKSFTADLPADFTGGVVDIETKDFPEEKTMRLSLSGGINPSMHFNSSYLKYDGGNTDFLGFDDGTRAIPTDGRTDIPQYGDAVGNPNGAKGMEYQEILGNFKKTLGGYRASSLMDVGVSFSLGNQIARPKATWGYNFALTYKNETEFYQDAEYNLYAKPREADQTELEPLERQRGDFGVNNVLLGGLVGIALKTDHSKFKLNLMHLQNGESKEGEFEFVNTNLGANFEAKQYNLEYSQRGLTSILLGGAHYINGNEWEINWKLAPTRSTISDPDIRFTRFREPTNTVSTEVGLPARIWRDLEEYSIVGKADIAKRISLFAREGKVKFGGNYVFKQRDFNIQSFQFATGNTEFRGDPNEILLDQNLFSADNRNGVRYNADFIPINANAYNSIATNMGGYVSMEANPAEKLKAIVGLRVEKFNQYYTGTNQTGTIDYDLVEVLDDMDFFPTVNLIFNLKDNQNLRASASRTIARPSFKELSYAEILDPITGRTFIGGLYPETTNGGTEVLWDGNLVSTHVNNFDLRWEAFQERGQMFSVSAFYKTFEKPIEMVQFLSDPGTFQPRNVGDGTVAGLEFEFRKSLKFIAPSLENFSWNTNVTITKSQIEMSESEYRSRQLSAREGQVIDDKRDMAGQAPYLINTGLSFNSYVTGWEAGLFYNVQGSSLQYVGFGNRTDTYSVPFNSLNLNINKTFGADERIQAGLGVDNILNSKREFVYESYQAQDQIFSSLSPGTKVNLRVSFSF
;
A
#
# COMPACT_ATOMS: atom_id res chain seq x y z
N ALA A 1 -41.72 37.87 -3.23
CA ALA A 1 -40.61 36.89 -3.38
C ALA A 1 -39.47 37.35 -2.47
N PHE A 2 -39.17 36.62 -1.42
CA PHE A 2 -37.94 36.82 -0.64
C PHE A 2 -36.78 36.48 -1.56
N ALA A 3 -35.88 37.42 -1.80
CA ALA A 3 -34.65 37.12 -2.51
C ALA A 3 -33.90 36.04 -1.79
N GLN A 4 -33.68 34.91 -2.45
CA GLN A 4 -32.98 33.77 -1.86
C GLN A 4 -31.52 34.20 -1.63
N THR A 5 -31.06 34.26 -0.40
CA THR A 5 -29.69 34.63 -0.05
C THR A 5 -28.74 33.52 -0.54
N GLY A 6 -27.55 33.90 -0.99
CA GLY A 6 -26.42 32.97 -1.19
C GLY A 6 -25.51 32.93 0.05
N THR A 7 -24.61 31.99 0.08
CA THR A 7 -23.70 31.79 1.20
C THR A 7 -22.25 31.89 0.74
N ILE A 8 -21.42 32.66 1.47
CA ILE A 8 -19.95 32.68 1.29
C ILE A 8 -19.35 31.83 2.39
N ARG A 9 -18.46 30.91 2.04
CA ARG A 9 -17.67 30.10 2.97
C ARG A 9 -16.19 30.19 2.62
N GLY A 10 -15.31 30.01 3.60
CA GLY A 10 -13.88 29.98 3.40
C GLY A 10 -13.15 29.57 4.66
N THR A 11 -11.84 29.38 4.52
CA THR A 11 -10.95 29.04 5.62
C THR A 11 -9.79 30.04 5.67
N VAL A 12 -9.41 30.48 6.87
CA VAL A 12 -8.29 31.40 7.09
C VAL A 12 -7.21 30.64 7.85
N TYR A 13 -5.99 30.70 7.31
CA TYR A 13 -4.79 30.10 7.90
C TYR A 13 -3.74 31.17 8.20
N GLU A 14 -2.91 30.91 9.16
CA GLU A 14 -1.69 31.66 9.38
C GLU A 14 -0.65 31.33 8.30
N GLU A 15 -0.12 32.35 7.62
CA GLU A 15 0.88 32.13 6.57
C GLU A 15 2.18 31.52 7.11
N GLY A 16 2.55 31.86 8.35
CA GLY A 16 3.78 31.43 9.01
C GLY A 16 3.76 29.96 9.48
N THR A 17 2.61 29.45 9.93
CA THR A 17 2.47 28.11 10.52
C THR A 17 1.61 27.16 9.67
N GLY A 18 0.71 27.70 8.83
CA GLY A 18 -0.31 26.94 8.14
C GLY A 18 -1.41 26.42 9.07
N GLU A 19 -1.39 26.82 10.36
CA GLU A 19 -2.47 26.48 11.28
C GLU A 19 -3.72 27.32 10.99
N PRO A 20 -4.94 26.75 11.15
CA PRO A 20 -6.16 27.53 10.98
C PRO A 20 -6.26 28.62 12.05
N LEU A 21 -6.59 29.84 11.65
CA LEU A 21 -6.73 30.98 12.55
C LEU A 21 -8.16 31.07 13.11
N PHE A 22 -8.29 30.89 14.41
CA PHE A 22 -9.52 31.07 15.16
C PHE A 22 -9.75 32.55 15.49
N GLY A 23 -10.99 33.02 15.36
CA GLY A 23 -11.36 34.36 15.82
C GLY A 23 -11.06 35.46 14.82
N VAL A 24 -10.68 35.14 13.59
CA VAL A 24 -10.49 36.13 12.50
C VAL A 24 -11.80 36.77 12.11
N SER A 25 -11.86 38.06 12.04
CA SER A 25 -13.04 38.82 11.56
C SER A 25 -13.07 38.86 10.04
N VAL A 26 -14.14 38.35 9.44
CA VAL A 26 -14.41 38.40 8.01
C VAL A 26 -15.66 39.24 7.77
N LEU A 27 -15.49 40.37 7.09
CA LEU A 27 -16.53 41.37 6.89
C LEU A 27 -16.79 41.58 5.39
N VAL A 28 -18.06 41.57 4.98
CA VAL A 28 -18.50 41.99 3.62
C VAL A 28 -18.63 43.49 3.62
N LYS A 29 -17.73 44.19 2.93
CA LYS A 29 -17.65 45.66 2.96
C LYS A 29 -18.91 46.36 2.53
N GLU A 30 -19.57 45.84 1.50
CA GLU A 30 -20.76 46.45 0.89
C GLU A 30 -22.02 46.29 1.74
N THR A 31 -22.07 45.30 2.64
CA THR A 31 -23.26 45.05 3.46
C THR A 31 -23.02 45.20 4.95
N SER A 32 -21.76 45.33 5.39
CA SER A 32 -21.35 45.25 6.78
C SER A 32 -21.80 43.99 7.52
N THR A 33 -22.13 42.93 6.77
CA THR A 33 -22.41 41.60 7.31
C THR A 33 -21.11 40.86 7.46
N GLY A 34 -20.87 40.19 8.58
CA GLY A 34 -19.63 39.49 8.82
C GLY A 34 -19.78 38.22 9.64
N ALA A 35 -18.72 37.48 9.75
CA ALA A 35 -18.57 36.29 10.59
C ALA A 35 -17.19 36.31 11.21
N VAL A 36 -17.04 35.49 12.25
CA VAL A 36 -15.73 35.20 12.88
C VAL A 36 -15.37 33.76 12.57
N THR A 37 -14.11 33.51 12.27
CA THR A 37 -13.66 32.14 11.99
C THR A 37 -13.75 31.26 13.23
N ASP A 38 -14.15 30.02 13.02
CA ASP A 38 -14.14 28.97 14.05
C ASP A 38 -12.74 28.39 14.25
N PHE A 39 -12.62 27.33 15.09
CA PHE A 39 -11.33 26.72 15.44
C PHE A 39 -10.65 25.98 14.28
N ASP A 40 -11.37 25.61 13.21
CA ASP A 40 -10.79 25.14 11.95
C ASP A 40 -10.47 26.30 10.98
N GLY A 41 -10.53 27.56 11.46
CA GLY A 41 -10.33 28.76 10.65
C GLY A 41 -11.48 29.06 9.68
N LYS A 42 -12.62 28.35 9.78
CA LYS A 42 -13.72 28.43 8.82
C LYS A 42 -14.75 29.52 9.18
N PHE A 43 -15.28 30.19 8.15
CA PHE A 43 -16.37 31.18 8.29
C PHE A 43 -17.50 30.89 7.31
N GLU A 44 -18.72 31.36 7.68
CA GLU A 44 -19.91 31.32 6.85
C GLU A 44 -20.64 32.65 6.94
N ILE A 45 -20.90 33.30 5.79
CA ILE A 45 -21.62 34.57 5.70
C ILE A 45 -22.76 34.43 4.70
N LYS A 46 -23.99 34.81 5.10
CA LYS A 46 -25.18 34.84 4.22
C LYS A 46 -25.44 36.24 3.74
N VAL A 47 -25.45 36.43 2.42
CA VAL A 47 -25.72 37.74 1.76
C VAL A 47 -26.66 37.59 0.56
N ALA A 48 -27.22 38.69 0.12
CA ALA A 48 -28.02 38.72 -1.14
C ALA A 48 -27.14 38.37 -2.36
N PRO A 49 -27.70 37.93 -3.49
CA PRO A 49 -26.91 37.75 -4.71
C PRO A 49 -26.24 39.06 -5.15
N GLY A 50 -24.96 39.00 -5.50
CA GLY A 50 -24.14 40.16 -5.85
C GLY A 50 -22.66 39.85 -5.95
N SER A 51 -21.85 40.85 -6.25
CA SER A 51 -20.39 40.79 -6.20
C SER A 51 -19.91 41.64 -5.03
N TYR A 52 -19.04 41.04 -4.20
CA TYR A 52 -18.66 41.61 -2.91
C TYR A 52 -17.16 41.64 -2.71
N THR A 53 -16.71 42.47 -1.75
CA THR A 53 -15.36 42.51 -1.23
C THR A 53 -15.38 42.05 0.22
N LEU A 54 -14.62 40.98 0.53
CA LEU A 54 -14.42 40.55 1.89
C LEU A 54 -13.17 41.24 2.48
N GLN A 55 -13.34 41.81 3.63
CA GLN A 55 -12.24 42.27 4.45
C GLN A 55 -11.99 41.27 5.57
N ILE A 56 -10.79 40.70 5.60
CA ILE A 56 -10.36 39.71 6.58
C ILE A 56 -9.35 40.43 7.47
N SER A 57 -9.58 40.45 8.78
CA SER A 57 -8.73 41.15 9.74
C SER A 57 -8.57 40.35 11.04
N TYR A 58 -7.37 40.34 11.59
CA TYR A 58 -7.06 39.73 12.87
C TYR A 58 -5.98 40.56 13.60
N ILE A 59 -6.01 40.51 14.93
CA ILE A 59 -5.07 41.29 15.74
C ILE A 59 -3.64 40.77 15.51
N SER A 60 -2.70 41.64 15.21
CA SER A 60 -1.30 41.32 14.87
C SER A 60 -1.08 40.63 13.53
N TYR A 61 -2.04 40.69 12.62
CA TYR A 61 -1.93 40.15 11.26
C TYR A 61 -2.28 41.21 10.22
N SER A 62 -1.61 41.11 9.06
CA SER A 62 -1.90 41.99 7.92
C SER A 62 -3.31 41.72 7.38
N SER A 63 -4.11 42.77 7.21
CA SER A 63 -5.49 42.64 6.71
C SER A 63 -5.53 42.26 5.22
N ILE A 64 -6.45 41.41 4.85
CA ILE A 64 -6.67 40.98 3.46
C ILE A 64 -7.99 41.60 2.93
N ASN A 65 -7.98 42.18 1.73
CA ASN A 65 -9.18 42.52 1.00
C ASN A 65 -9.30 41.57 -0.21
N LEU A 66 -10.31 40.68 -0.17
CA LEU A 66 -10.62 39.79 -1.25
C LEU A 66 -11.76 40.38 -2.08
N THR A 67 -11.45 40.79 -3.30
CA THR A 67 -12.40 41.42 -4.24
C THR A 67 -13.04 40.40 -5.18
N GLU A 68 -14.12 40.78 -5.85
CA GLU A 68 -14.82 40.00 -6.90
C GLU A 68 -15.40 38.67 -6.39
N VAL A 69 -15.88 38.61 -5.15
CA VAL A 69 -16.58 37.45 -4.61
C VAL A 69 -18.02 37.46 -5.12
N VAL A 70 -18.28 36.64 -6.14
CA VAL A 70 -19.63 36.60 -6.79
C VAL A 70 -20.52 35.60 -6.05
N VAL A 71 -21.66 36.11 -5.54
CA VAL A 71 -22.64 35.30 -4.81
C VAL A 71 -23.91 35.15 -5.64
N LYS A 72 -24.36 33.91 -5.84
CA LYS A 72 -25.64 33.61 -6.51
C LYS A 72 -26.67 33.14 -5.48
N GLY A 73 -27.96 33.46 -5.75
CA GLY A 73 -29.03 33.08 -4.83
C GLY A 73 -29.22 31.59 -4.68
N GLY A 74 -29.20 31.09 -3.42
CA GLY A 74 -29.34 29.66 -3.10
C GLY A 74 -28.10 28.83 -3.30
N GLU A 75 -26.97 29.39 -3.78
CA GLU A 75 -25.70 28.72 -3.96
C GLU A 75 -24.72 29.07 -2.83
N VAL A 76 -23.73 28.19 -2.62
CA VAL A 76 -22.59 28.42 -1.73
C VAL A 76 -21.40 28.79 -2.61
N ASN A 77 -20.81 29.96 -2.37
CA ASN A 77 -19.50 30.33 -2.94
C ASN A 77 -18.43 30.02 -1.91
N VAL A 78 -17.53 29.06 -2.23
CA VAL A 78 -16.39 28.72 -1.38
C VAL A 78 -15.19 29.56 -1.80
N VAL A 79 -14.71 30.37 -0.85
CA VAL A 79 -13.47 31.13 -0.99
C VAL A 79 -12.35 30.24 -0.45
N SER A 80 -11.44 29.84 -1.32
CA SER A 80 -10.36 28.92 -0.93
C SER A 80 -9.33 29.64 -0.05
N ASP A 81 -8.78 28.92 0.89
CA ASP A 81 -7.61 29.11 1.74
C ASP A 81 -6.97 30.53 1.76
N LEU A 82 -7.42 31.33 2.70
CA LEU A 82 -6.91 32.70 2.93
C LEU A 82 -5.71 32.62 3.90
N LEU A 83 -4.53 33.05 3.45
CA LEU A 83 -3.31 33.05 4.26
C LEU A 83 -3.09 34.46 4.83
N MET A 84 -3.05 34.61 6.16
CA MET A 84 -2.75 35.86 6.85
C MET A 84 -1.32 35.85 7.38
N ALA A 85 -0.54 36.86 7.00
CA ALA A 85 0.82 37.07 7.54
C ALA A 85 0.78 37.82 8.87
N GLU A 86 1.63 37.44 9.84
CA GLU A 86 1.87 38.24 11.03
C GLU A 86 2.45 39.61 10.66
N GLU A 87 1.97 40.65 11.33
CA GLU A 87 2.35 42.04 11.03
C GLU A 87 3.67 42.42 11.66
N ALA A 88 4.70 42.64 10.85
CA ALA A 88 5.95 43.23 11.28
C ALA A 88 5.95 44.76 10.99
N SER A 89 5.19 45.51 11.76
CA SER A 89 5.28 47.00 11.97
C SER A 89 4.86 48.00 10.88
N ASP A 90 4.14 47.65 9.80
CA ASP A 90 3.48 48.64 8.93
C ASP A 90 2.18 48.13 8.33
N LEU A 91 1.11 48.94 8.46
CA LEU A 91 -0.27 48.61 8.01
C LEU A 91 -0.43 48.51 6.46
N GLU A 92 0.10 47.48 5.83
CA GLU A 92 -0.20 47.21 4.43
C GLU A 92 -1.37 46.21 4.30
N THR A 93 -2.46 46.70 3.70
CA THR A 93 -3.58 45.85 3.36
C THR A 93 -3.33 45.20 2.00
N VAL A 94 -3.24 43.86 1.98
CA VAL A 94 -3.07 43.10 0.74
C VAL A 94 -4.41 42.95 0.03
N THR A 95 -4.49 43.35 -1.25
CA THR A 95 -5.70 43.13 -2.09
C THR A 95 -5.48 41.97 -3.03
N VAL A 96 -6.35 40.95 -2.95
CA VAL A 96 -6.27 39.73 -3.75
C VAL A 96 -7.61 39.53 -4.49
N SER A 97 -7.60 39.10 -5.74
CA SER A 97 -8.82 38.74 -6.48
C SER A 97 -9.24 37.29 -6.18
N ALA A 98 -10.52 37.03 -5.99
CA ALA A 98 -11.09 35.70 -5.74
C ALA A 98 -10.78 34.67 -6.85
N SER A 99 -10.53 35.15 -8.08
CA SER A 99 -10.14 34.27 -9.20
C SER A 99 -8.71 33.71 -9.08
N ALA A 100 -7.86 34.32 -8.23
CA ALA A 100 -6.45 33.92 -8.09
C ALA A 100 -6.20 32.80 -7.05
N ILE A 101 -7.23 32.41 -6.26
CA ILE A 101 -7.05 31.51 -5.10
C ILE A 101 -7.75 30.15 -5.34
N ARG A 102 -7.60 29.55 -6.52
CA ARG A 102 -8.28 28.27 -6.82
C ARG A 102 -7.41 27.02 -6.76
N THR A 103 -6.29 27.01 -6.05
CA THR A 103 -5.42 25.82 -6.01
C THR A 103 -5.25 25.28 -4.59
N THR A 104 -5.93 24.17 -4.29
CA THR A 104 -5.74 23.33 -3.10
C THR A 104 -4.29 22.81 -2.95
N GLU A 105 -3.47 22.88 -4.00
CA GLU A 105 -2.05 22.51 -3.96
C GLU A 105 -1.20 23.57 -3.22
N SER A 106 -1.63 24.83 -3.21
CA SER A 106 -0.97 25.87 -2.41
C SER A 106 -1.16 25.64 -0.92
N ALA A 107 -2.32 25.12 -0.50
CA ALA A 107 -2.57 24.75 0.89
C ALA A 107 -1.66 23.61 1.35
N LEU A 108 -1.52 22.55 0.53
CA LEU A 108 -0.61 21.45 0.83
C LEU A 108 0.85 21.90 0.93
N LEU A 109 1.28 22.82 0.08
CA LEU A 109 2.63 23.42 0.16
C LEU A 109 2.82 24.31 1.38
N SER A 110 1.76 25.00 1.82
CA SER A 110 1.79 25.73 3.10
C SER A 110 1.94 24.78 4.28
N VAL A 111 1.17 23.68 4.31
CA VAL A 111 1.32 22.61 5.30
C VAL A 111 2.73 22.03 5.26
N LYS A 112 3.29 21.74 4.07
CA LYS A 112 4.67 21.25 3.89
C LYS A 112 5.70 22.25 4.42
N ARG A 113 5.55 23.55 4.12
CA ARG A 113 6.46 24.62 4.58
C ARG A 113 6.52 24.71 6.09
N ASN A 114 5.41 24.50 6.76
CA ASN A 114 5.25 24.76 8.20
C ASN A 114 5.30 23.49 9.06
N ALA A 115 5.26 22.31 8.44
CA ALA A 115 5.30 21.03 9.13
C ALA A 115 6.55 20.89 10.01
N ALA A 116 6.37 20.27 11.18
CA ALA A 116 7.44 19.95 12.12
C ALA A 116 8.45 18.93 11.56
N ASN A 117 7.98 18.04 10.70
CA ASN A 117 8.72 16.95 10.06
C ASN A 117 8.86 17.18 8.54
N LEU A 118 9.67 16.36 7.89
CA LEU A 118 9.77 16.33 6.43
C LEU A 118 8.54 15.63 5.86
N ILE A 119 7.63 16.37 5.26
CA ILE A 119 6.45 15.83 4.61
C ILE A 119 6.45 16.13 3.12
N ASP A 120 5.86 15.20 2.37
CA ASP A 120 5.46 15.36 0.98
C ASP A 120 4.03 14.85 0.84
N GLY A 121 3.31 15.25 -0.19
CA GLY A 121 1.93 14.79 -0.32
C GLY A 121 1.32 15.13 -1.67
N ILE A 122 0.12 14.65 -1.88
CA ILE A 122 -0.70 14.89 -3.06
C ILE A 122 -2.17 15.03 -2.64
N SER A 123 -2.86 16.02 -3.19
CA SER A 123 -4.24 16.35 -2.82
C SER A 123 -5.28 15.73 -3.75
N ALA A 124 -6.53 15.64 -3.29
CA ALA A 124 -7.67 15.18 -4.08
C ALA A 124 -7.87 15.98 -5.39
N SER A 125 -7.53 17.26 -5.42
CA SER A 125 -7.57 18.06 -6.64
C SER A 125 -6.59 17.55 -7.68
N THR A 126 -5.38 17.21 -7.26
CA THR A 126 -4.35 16.67 -8.14
C THR A 126 -4.74 15.29 -8.67
N PHE A 127 -5.31 14.38 -7.83
CA PHE A 127 -5.83 13.09 -8.33
C PHE A 127 -6.88 13.26 -9.42
N ARG A 128 -7.79 14.24 -9.23
CA ARG A 128 -8.85 14.52 -10.20
C ARG A 128 -8.32 15.08 -11.51
N GLN A 129 -7.33 15.98 -11.43
CA GLN A 129 -6.71 16.60 -12.60
C GLN A 129 -5.94 15.56 -13.43
N ILE A 130 -5.24 14.63 -12.76
CA ILE A 130 -4.39 13.67 -13.43
C ILE A 130 -5.18 12.44 -13.89
N GLY A 131 -6.34 12.18 -13.26
CA GLY A 131 -7.19 11.05 -13.63
C GLY A 131 -6.83 9.72 -12.96
N ASP A 132 -6.03 9.76 -11.90
CA ASP A 132 -5.67 8.55 -11.14
C ASP A 132 -6.93 7.89 -10.54
N GLY A 133 -7.05 6.57 -10.71
CA GLY A 133 -8.23 5.82 -10.28
C GLY A 133 -8.16 5.34 -8.84
N ASP A 134 -6.95 5.16 -8.32
CA ASP A 134 -6.65 4.61 -7.01
C ASP A 134 -5.43 5.28 -6.35
N ALA A 135 -5.22 4.96 -5.06
CA ALA A 135 -4.14 5.55 -4.29
C ALA A 135 -2.75 5.13 -4.77
N ALA A 136 -2.59 3.91 -5.33
CA ALA A 136 -1.31 3.45 -5.86
C ALA A 136 -0.86 4.31 -7.05
N SER A 137 -1.77 4.62 -7.96
CA SER A 137 -1.51 5.48 -9.11
C SER A 137 -1.17 6.91 -8.69
N ALA A 138 -1.87 7.42 -7.66
CA ALA A 138 -1.69 8.77 -7.17
C ALA A 138 -0.34 8.97 -6.45
N VAL A 139 0.01 8.06 -5.54
CA VAL A 139 1.17 8.22 -4.66
C VAL A 139 2.53 8.10 -5.38
N LYS A 140 2.59 7.47 -6.55
CA LYS A 140 3.79 7.43 -7.42
C LYS A 140 4.36 8.81 -7.74
N ARG A 141 3.55 9.86 -7.63
CA ARG A 141 3.92 11.24 -7.94
C ARG A 141 4.53 11.98 -6.77
N VAL A 142 4.43 11.41 -5.57
CA VAL A 142 5.06 11.97 -4.38
C VAL A 142 6.57 11.74 -4.45
N THR A 143 7.34 12.76 -4.07
CA THR A 143 8.82 12.71 -4.10
C THR A 143 9.36 11.53 -3.31
N GLY A 144 10.29 10.77 -3.91
CA GLY A 144 10.93 9.61 -3.26
C GLY A 144 10.01 8.44 -2.99
N VAL A 145 8.85 8.38 -3.67
CA VAL A 145 7.90 7.27 -3.56
C VAL A 145 7.87 6.49 -4.87
N SER A 146 7.86 5.17 -4.77
CA SER A 146 7.63 4.22 -5.85
C SER A 146 6.61 3.17 -5.46
N ILE A 147 6.05 2.47 -6.45
CA ILE A 147 5.10 1.37 -6.25
C ILE A 147 5.65 0.11 -6.91
N GLU A 148 5.81 -0.93 -6.13
CA GLU A 148 6.17 -2.26 -6.62
C GLU A 148 4.93 -3.12 -6.88
N GLY A 149 4.99 -3.93 -7.93
CA GLY A 149 3.88 -4.79 -8.33
C GLY A 149 2.58 -4.06 -8.73
N GLY A 150 2.60 -2.71 -8.76
CA GLY A 150 1.39 -1.90 -8.93
C GLY A 150 0.57 -1.70 -7.66
N LYS A 151 0.96 -2.29 -6.54
CA LYS A 151 0.16 -2.40 -5.31
C LYS A 151 0.87 -1.86 -4.06
N TYR A 152 2.18 -2.11 -3.89
CA TYR A 152 2.92 -1.86 -2.65
C TYR A 152 3.78 -0.62 -2.71
N ILE A 153 3.73 0.18 -1.66
CA ILE A 153 4.44 1.45 -1.59
C ILE A 153 5.86 1.29 -1.01
N TYR A 154 6.81 1.95 -1.66
CA TYR A 154 8.20 2.06 -1.25
C TYR A 154 8.56 3.53 -1.09
N VAL A 155 9.14 3.91 0.03
CA VAL A 155 9.58 5.28 0.29
C VAL A 155 11.10 5.33 0.39
N ARG A 156 11.73 6.21 -0.41
CA ARG A 156 13.20 6.30 -0.54
C ARG A 156 13.86 5.01 -0.99
N GLY A 157 13.14 4.20 -1.80
CA GLY A 157 13.58 2.90 -2.24
C GLY A 157 13.60 1.83 -1.13
N LEU A 158 13.14 2.13 0.08
CA LEU A 158 13.00 1.17 1.16
C LEU A 158 11.67 0.44 1.03
N GLY A 159 11.72 -0.87 1.07
CA GLY A 159 10.60 -1.77 0.83
C GLY A 159 9.47 -1.67 1.84
N ASP A 160 8.48 -2.50 1.65
CA ASP A 160 7.25 -2.54 2.43
C ASP A 160 7.47 -2.68 3.94
N ARG A 161 8.49 -3.42 4.38
CA ARG A 161 8.88 -3.56 5.79
C ARG A 161 9.17 -2.23 6.48
N TYR A 162 9.78 -1.31 5.74
CA TYR A 162 10.27 -0.03 6.25
C TYR A 162 9.33 1.13 5.99
N THR A 163 8.21 0.87 5.32
CA THR A 163 7.17 1.86 5.01
C THR A 163 5.88 1.49 5.75
N LYS A 164 5.30 2.45 6.46
CA LYS A 164 4.04 2.23 7.19
C LYS A 164 2.90 2.97 6.51
N THR A 165 1.79 2.27 6.26
CA THR A 165 0.55 2.90 5.79
C THR A 165 -0.44 3.02 6.94
N VAL A 166 -1.00 4.20 7.10
CA VAL A 166 -2.06 4.49 8.08
C VAL A 166 -3.28 5.10 7.37
N LEU A 167 -4.44 4.95 7.96
CA LEU A 167 -5.69 5.53 7.46
C LEU A 167 -6.19 6.55 8.47
N ASN A 168 -6.29 7.81 8.07
CA ASN A 168 -6.65 8.92 8.98
C ASN A 168 -5.77 8.96 10.25
N GLY A 169 -4.48 8.66 10.13
CA GLY A 169 -3.51 8.66 11.21
C GLY A 169 -3.64 7.52 12.22
N VAL A 170 -4.36 6.44 11.88
CA VAL A 170 -4.43 5.19 12.67
C VAL A 170 -3.95 4.00 11.86
N ASP A 171 -3.33 3.04 12.56
CA ASP A 171 -2.81 1.82 11.98
C ASP A 171 -3.94 0.94 11.41
N ILE A 172 -3.70 0.34 10.25
CA ILE A 172 -4.64 -0.58 9.59
C ILE A 172 -3.93 -1.91 9.25
N PRO A 173 -4.61 -3.06 9.39
CA PRO A 173 -4.03 -4.35 9.05
C PRO A 173 -3.76 -4.49 7.54
N GLY A 174 -2.71 -5.22 7.18
CA GLY A 174 -2.43 -5.60 5.80
C GLY A 174 -3.45 -6.60 5.25
N LEU A 175 -3.61 -6.61 3.93
CA LEU A 175 -4.46 -7.56 3.19
C LEU A 175 -3.62 -8.55 2.36
N ASP A 176 -2.43 -8.88 2.84
CA ASP A 176 -1.56 -9.86 2.22
C ASP A 176 -0.88 -10.65 3.34
N PRO A 177 -0.95 -12.00 3.34
CA PRO A 177 -0.33 -12.78 4.38
C PRO A 177 1.20 -12.68 4.40
N ASP A 178 1.81 -12.35 3.25
CA ASP A 178 3.26 -12.32 3.04
C ASP A 178 3.87 -10.91 3.04
N ARG A 179 3.04 -9.85 3.11
CA ARG A 179 3.48 -8.46 3.07
C ARG A 179 3.09 -7.68 4.33
N ASN A 180 3.90 -6.70 4.68
CA ASN A 180 3.68 -5.88 5.88
C ASN A 180 2.82 -4.64 5.62
N THR A 181 2.76 -4.17 4.37
CA THR A 181 1.97 -3.00 3.98
C THR A 181 0.67 -3.39 3.30
N ILE A 182 -0.31 -2.49 3.40
CA ILE A 182 -1.57 -2.65 2.69
C ILE A 182 -1.38 -2.36 1.19
N GLN A 183 -2.15 -3.04 0.36
CA GLN A 183 -2.23 -2.78 -1.07
C GLN A 183 -2.90 -1.42 -1.31
N MET A 184 -2.22 -0.53 -2.03
CA MET A 184 -2.69 0.84 -2.26
C MET A 184 -3.75 0.93 -3.38
N ASP A 185 -3.82 -0.06 -4.26
CA ASP A 185 -4.77 -0.14 -5.37
C ASP A 185 -6.22 -0.38 -4.94
N ILE A 186 -6.45 -0.85 -3.70
CA ILE A 186 -7.79 -1.05 -3.13
C ILE A 186 -8.47 0.26 -2.68
N PHE A 187 -7.72 1.37 -2.54
CA PHE A 187 -8.28 2.66 -2.13
C PHE A 187 -8.62 3.52 -3.34
N PRO A 188 -9.88 3.62 -3.73
CA PRO A 188 -10.28 4.44 -4.85
C PRO A 188 -10.17 5.94 -4.50
N THR A 189 -9.68 6.75 -5.43
CA THR A 189 -9.41 8.18 -5.20
C THR A 189 -10.67 9.01 -4.87
N ASN A 190 -11.87 8.50 -5.15
CA ASN A 190 -13.11 9.20 -4.82
C ASN A 190 -13.42 9.25 -3.31
N VAL A 191 -12.83 8.35 -2.50
CA VAL A 191 -12.98 8.34 -1.03
C VAL A 191 -11.85 9.09 -0.32
N ILE A 192 -10.76 9.42 -1.04
CA ILE A 192 -9.55 10.04 -0.49
C ILE A 192 -9.63 11.57 -0.61
N ASP A 193 -9.15 12.28 0.40
CA ASP A 193 -8.94 13.72 0.40
C ASP A 193 -7.48 14.07 0.12
N ASN A 194 -6.56 13.50 0.90
CA ASN A 194 -5.12 13.68 0.74
C ASN A 194 -4.38 12.36 0.95
N ILE A 195 -3.18 12.25 0.37
CA ILE A 195 -2.17 11.28 0.77
C ILE A 195 -0.96 12.07 1.23
N ILE A 196 -0.59 11.90 2.50
CA ILE A 196 0.56 12.59 3.11
C ILE A 196 1.64 11.57 3.42
N VAL A 197 2.87 11.85 3.00
CA VAL A 197 4.05 11.01 3.24
C VAL A 197 5.00 11.72 4.17
N SER A 198 5.08 11.26 5.41
CA SER A 198 6.01 11.75 6.43
C SER A 198 7.33 10.98 6.34
N LYS A 199 8.43 11.67 6.01
CA LYS A 199 9.74 11.07 5.77
C LYS A 199 10.71 11.19 6.95
N SER A 200 10.42 12.04 7.94
CA SER A 200 11.15 12.12 9.19
C SER A 200 10.22 11.89 10.38
N PHE A 201 10.77 11.35 11.46
CA PHE A 201 10.02 10.98 12.64
C PHE A 201 9.81 12.17 13.58
N THR A 202 8.58 12.26 14.12
CA THR A 202 8.21 13.07 15.27
C THR A 202 7.56 12.19 16.33
N ALA A 203 7.67 12.55 17.61
CA ALA A 203 7.27 11.67 18.70
C ALA A 203 5.77 11.31 18.74
N ASP A 204 4.91 12.08 18.09
CA ASP A 204 3.46 11.84 17.92
C ASP A 204 3.12 10.81 16.84
N LEU A 205 4.10 10.44 15.99
CA LEU A 205 3.97 9.35 15.02
C LEU A 205 4.31 7.99 15.65
N PRO A 206 3.78 6.86 15.14
CA PRO A 206 4.26 5.54 15.51
C PRO A 206 5.74 5.39 15.14
N ALA A 207 6.53 4.62 15.91
CA ALA A 207 7.98 4.51 15.68
C ALA A 207 8.36 3.41 14.67
N ASP A 208 7.42 2.55 14.30
CA ASP A 208 7.63 1.39 13.43
C ASP A 208 7.62 1.75 11.92
N PHE A 209 8.47 2.70 11.54
CA PHE A 209 8.77 3.01 10.13
C PHE A 209 10.18 3.57 9.97
N THR A 210 10.72 3.47 8.76
CA THR A 210 12.07 3.95 8.44
C THR A 210 12.13 4.73 7.13
N GLY A 211 11.43 4.25 6.09
CA GLY A 211 11.29 4.96 4.82
C GLY A 211 10.38 6.16 4.95
N GLY A 212 9.16 5.92 5.44
CA GLY A 212 8.15 6.93 5.70
C GLY A 212 6.83 6.35 6.17
N VAL A 213 5.99 7.22 6.73
CA VAL A 213 4.58 6.94 7.01
C VAL A 213 3.74 7.55 5.90
N VAL A 214 2.87 6.73 5.30
CA VAL A 214 1.91 7.13 4.29
C VAL A 214 0.54 7.19 4.93
N ASP A 215 0.02 8.39 5.17
CA ASP A 215 -1.31 8.60 5.71
C ASP A 215 -2.31 8.84 4.57
N ILE A 216 -3.30 7.95 4.46
CA ILE A 216 -4.42 8.09 3.55
C ILE A 216 -5.53 8.82 4.31
N GLU A 217 -5.73 10.09 4.02
CA GLU A 217 -6.80 10.85 4.63
C GLU A 217 -8.08 10.72 3.81
N THR A 218 -9.15 10.23 4.43
CA THR A 218 -10.46 10.14 3.81
C THR A 218 -11.18 11.47 3.88
N LYS A 219 -12.04 11.73 2.91
CA LYS A 219 -12.85 12.97 2.87
C LYS A 219 -13.64 13.16 4.15
N ASP A 220 -13.57 14.39 4.66
CA ASP A 220 -14.52 14.93 5.60
C ASP A 220 -15.82 15.36 4.88
N PHE A 221 -16.74 15.99 5.58
CA PHE A 221 -17.91 16.56 4.93
C PHE A 221 -17.51 17.77 4.07
N PRO A 222 -18.04 17.86 2.83
CA PRO A 222 -17.69 18.96 1.93
C PRO A 222 -18.30 20.28 2.39
N GLU A 223 -17.67 21.40 2.01
CA GLU A 223 -18.14 22.74 2.37
C GLU A 223 -19.41 23.16 1.62
N GLU A 224 -19.66 22.55 0.48
CA GLU A 224 -20.86 22.72 -0.34
C GLU A 224 -21.48 21.36 -0.69
N LYS A 225 -22.75 21.38 -1.14
CA LYS A 225 -23.39 20.16 -1.63
C LYS A 225 -22.65 19.66 -2.87
N THR A 226 -22.11 18.46 -2.80
CA THR A 226 -21.46 17.78 -3.92
C THR A 226 -22.17 16.47 -4.22
N MET A 227 -22.38 16.19 -5.50
CA MET A 227 -22.84 14.89 -5.98
C MET A 227 -22.13 14.60 -7.30
N ARG A 228 -21.46 13.46 -7.38
CA ARG A 228 -20.67 13.09 -8.56
C ARG A 228 -20.89 11.63 -8.93
N LEU A 229 -21.12 11.38 -10.22
CA LEU A 229 -21.12 10.05 -10.84
C LEU A 229 -20.00 10.00 -11.86
N SER A 230 -19.17 8.94 -11.82
CA SER A 230 -18.10 8.71 -12.80
C SER A 230 -18.24 7.32 -13.37
N LEU A 231 -18.10 7.24 -14.69
CA LEU A 231 -18.05 5.98 -15.45
C LEU A 231 -16.69 5.89 -16.13
N SER A 232 -16.07 4.72 -16.08
CA SER A 232 -14.79 4.47 -16.74
C SER A 232 -14.80 3.14 -17.48
N GLY A 233 -14.00 3.07 -18.55
CA GLY A 233 -13.72 1.84 -19.28
C GLY A 233 -12.26 1.82 -19.70
N GLY A 234 -11.63 0.62 -19.68
CA GLY A 234 -10.24 0.42 -20.06
C GLY A 234 -10.10 -0.64 -21.15
N ILE A 235 -9.20 -0.42 -22.09
CA ILE A 235 -8.84 -1.40 -23.13
C ILE A 235 -7.32 -1.55 -23.13
N ASN A 236 -6.88 -2.82 -23.03
CA ASN A 236 -5.51 -3.22 -23.30
C ASN A 236 -5.56 -4.16 -24.52
N PRO A 237 -5.04 -3.75 -25.68
CA PRO A 237 -5.14 -4.54 -26.91
C PRO A 237 -4.49 -5.94 -26.85
N SER A 238 -3.49 -6.13 -25.96
CA SER A 238 -2.85 -7.44 -25.76
C SER A 238 -3.65 -8.38 -24.85
N MET A 239 -4.57 -7.86 -24.06
CA MET A 239 -5.30 -8.60 -23.02
C MET A 239 -6.79 -8.73 -23.32
N HIS A 240 -7.44 -7.61 -23.77
CA HIS A 240 -8.90 -7.54 -23.91
C HIS A 240 -9.35 -8.02 -25.29
N PHE A 241 -10.53 -8.64 -25.31
CA PHE A 241 -11.13 -9.28 -26.49
C PHE A 241 -10.23 -10.36 -27.11
N ASN A 242 -9.29 -10.88 -26.34
CA ASN A 242 -8.39 -11.94 -26.72
C ASN A 242 -9.09 -13.30 -26.51
N SER A 243 -9.24 -14.08 -27.58
CA SER A 243 -9.90 -15.40 -27.53
C SER A 243 -9.07 -16.48 -26.81
N SER A 244 -7.79 -16.18 -26.54
CA SER A 244 -6.90 -17.08 -25.78
C SER A 244 -6.95 -16.84 -24.28
N TYR A 245 -7.74 -15.87 -23.80
CA TYR A 245 -7.87 -15.57 -22.37
C TYR A 245 -8.34 -16.80 -21.60
N LEU A 246 -7.64 -17.10 -20.51
CA LEU A 246 -7.93 -18.23 -19.64
C LEU A 246 -8.90 -17.83 -18.54
N LYS A 247 -9.94 -18.64 -18.32
CA LYS A 247 -10.90 -18.50 -17.23
C LYS A 247 -11.54 -19.83 -16.86
N TYR A 248 -12.11 -19.91 -15.67
CA TYR A 248 -12.93 -21.02 -15.22
C TYR A 248 -14.28 -20.53 -14.68
N ASP A 249 -15.26 -21.45 -14.60
CA ASP A 249 -16.56 -21.14 -14.03
C ASP A 249 -16.47 -21.08 -12.50
N GLY A 250 -16.69 -19.90 -11.95
CA GLY A 250 -16.64 -19.60 -10.54
C GLY A 250 -18.01 -19.56 -9.86
N GLY A 251 -18.11 -18.79 -8.76
CA GLY A 251 -19.36 -18.52 -8.06
C GLY A 251 -20.23 -17.46 -8.75
N ASN A 252 -21.53 -17.45 -8.45
CA ASN A 252 -22.48 -16.48 -9.04
C ASN A 252 -22.28 -15.06 -8.50
N THR A 253 -21.52 -14.88 -7.41
CA THR A 253 -21.24 -13.59 -6.77
C THR A 253 -19.81 -13.09 -7.00
N ASP A 254 -18.99 -13.80 -7.78
CA ASP A 254 -17.62 -13.39 -8.12
C ASP A 254 -17.57 -11.98 -8.72
N PHE A 255 -18.60 -11.60 -9.52
CA PHE A 255 -18.70 -10.26 -10.09
C PHE A 255 -18.88 -9.14 -9.06
N LEU A 256 -19.18 -9.45 -7.80
CA LEU A 256 -19.21 -8.53 -6.66
C LEU A 256 -17.98 -8.68 -5.75
N GLY A 257 -17.09 -9.62 -6.05
CA GLY A 257 -15.91 -9.91 -5.24
C GLY A 257 -16.15 -10.81 -4.03
N PHE A 258 -17.27 -11.59 -4.03
CA PHE A 258 -17.62 -12.51 -2.95
C PHE A 258 -17.73 -13.94 -3.45
N ASP A 259 -17.21 -14.91 -2.70
CA ASP A 259 -17.55 -16.33 -2.91
C ASP A 259 -18.95 -16.62 -2.36
N ASP A 260 -19.74 -17.39 -3.12
CA ASP A 260 -21.12 -17.78 -2.77
C ASP A 260 -21.22 -19.14 -2.08
N GLY A 261 -20.09 -19.70 -1.65
CA GLY A 261 -19.98 -21.04 -1.09
C GLY A 261 -19.78 -22.12 -2.16
N THR A 262 -19.69 -21.75 -3.45
CA THR A 262 -19.38 -22.70 -4.54
C THR A 262 -18.04 -23.39 -4.32
N ARG A 263 -17.10 -22.72 -3.64
CA ARG A 263 -15.74 -23.19 -3.33
C ARG A 263 -15.59 -23.67 -1.88
N ALA A 264 -16.70 -23.99 -1.18
CA ALA A 264 -16.65 -24.46 0.20
C ALA A 264 -15.79 -25.73 0.33
N ILE A 265 -15.09 -25.85 1.47
CA ILE A 265 -14.31 -27.05 1.79
C ILE A 265 -15.27 -28.24 2.03
N PRO A 266 -15.02 -29.44 1.46
CA PRO A 266 -15.95 -30.59 1.56
C PRO A 266 -16.14 -31.14 2.98
N THR A 267 -15.29 -30.73 3.92
CA THR A 267 -15.29 -31.19 5.32
C THR A 267 -15.98 -30.21 6.26
N ASP A 268 -16.53 -29.09 5.77
CA ASP A 268 -17.02 -27.97 6.59
C ASP A 268 -15.97 -27.48 7.64
N GLY A 269 -14.68 -27.57 7.27
CA GLY A 269 -13.57 -27.20 8.15
C GLY A 269 -13.21 -28.22 9.23
N ARG A 270 -13.91 -29.38 9.29
CA ARG A 270 -13.58 -30.46 10.26
C ARG A 270 -12.18 -31.04 9.98
N THR A 271 -11.48 -31.39 11.06
CA THR A 271 -10.17 -32.08 11.06
C THR A 271 -10.27 -33.52 11.52
N ASP A 272 -11.39 -33.93 12.11
CA ASP A 272 -11.67 -35.29 12.56
C ASP A 272 -12.28 -36.17 11.43
N ILE A 273 -11.65 -36.14 10.27
CA ILE A 273 -12.10 -36.85 9.06
C ILE A 273 -11.29 -38.13 8.83
N PRO A 274 -11.88 -39.20 8.21
CA PRO A 274 -11.16 -40.41 7.91
C PRO A 274 -10.06 -40.15 6.87
N GLN A 275 -8.91 -40.84 7.05
CA GLN A 275 -7.83 -40.90 6.08
C GLN A 275 -8.01 -42.16 5.20
N TYR A 276 -7.27 -42.27 4.09
CA TYR A 276 -7.31 -43.43 3.20
C TYR A 276 -7.06 -44.74 3.95
N GLY A 277 -6.14 -44.76 4.93
CA GLY A 277 -5.85 -45.92 5.77
C GLY A 277 -7.06 -46.45 6.56
N ASP A 278 -7.94 -45.54 7.00
CA ASP A 278 -9.18 -45.92 7.71
C ASP A 278 -10.24 -46.54 6.79
N ALA A 279 -10.24 -46.15 5.50
CA ALA A 279 -11.26 -46.52 4.52
C ALA A 279 -10.91 -47.78 3.72
N VAL A 280 -9.64 -48.02 3.36
CA VAL A 280 -9.20 -49.04 2.40
C VAL A 280 -9.47 -50.44 2.85
N GLY A 281 -9.39 -50.71 4.16
CA GLY A 281 -9.66 -52.04 4.76
C GLY A 281 -11.14 -52.43 4.69
N ASN A 282 -12.06 -51.48 4.85
CA ASN A 282 -13.51 -51.68 4.80
C ASN A 282 -14.23 -50.47 4.15
N PRO A 283 -14.23 -50.40 2.81
CA PRO A 283 -14.85 -49.26 2.11
C PRO A 283 -16.36 -49.10 2.38
N ASN A 284 -17.06 -50.18 2.70
CA ASN A 284 -18.50 -50.16 3.03
C ASN A 284 -18.77 -49.93 4.53
N GLY A 285 -17.76 -49.79 5.38
CA GLY A 285 -17.91 -49.41 6.79
C GLY A 285 -18.16 -47.91 6.98
N ALA A 286 -18.53 -47.48 8.17
CA ALA A 286 -18.88 -46.09 8.44
C ALA A 286 -17.78 -45.09 8.02
N LYS A 287 -16.52 -45.32 8.41
CA LYS A 287 -15.40 -44.47 7.98
C LYS A 287 -15.12 -44.54 6.47
N GLY A 288 -15.30 -45.73 5.84
CA GLY A 288 -15.14 -45.90 4.41
C GLY A 288 -16.19 -45.15 3.61
N MET A 289 -17.44 -45.18 4.05
CA MET A 289 -18.52 -44.39 3.44
C MET A 289 -18.35 -42.91 3.59
N GLU A 290 -17.99 -42.43 4.81
CA GLU A 290 -17.69 -41.03 5.08
C GLU A 290 -16.51 -40.52 4.22
N TYR A 291 -15.47 -41.33 4.05
CA TYR A 291 -14.34 -41.01 3.18
C TYR A 291 -14.78 -40.81 1.75
N GLN A 292 -15.61 -41.73 1.21
CA GLN A 292 -16.12 -41.67 -0.16
C GLN A 292 -17.07 -40.47 -0.34
N GLU A 293 -17.88 -40.13 0.67
CA GLU A 293 -18.74 -38.96 0.67
C GLU A 293 -17.94 -37.67 0.57
N ILE A 294 -16.93 -37.50 1.44
CA ILE A 294 -16.02 -36.34 1.39
C ILE A 294 -15.31 -36.26 0.05
N LEU A 295 -14.77 -37.39 -0.46
CA LEU A 295 -14.08 -37.47 -1.75
C LEU A 295 -15.01 -37.09 -2.92
N GLY A 296 -16.27 -37.52 -2.89
CA GLY A 296 -17.27 -37.21 -3.91
C GLY A 296 -17.73 -35.74 -3.89
N ASN A 297 -17.62 -35.05 -2.75
CA ASN A 297 -18.01 -33.65 -2.58
C ASN A 297 -16.99 -32.63 -3.12
N PHE A 298 -15.77 -33.06 -3.47
CA PHE A 298 -14.82 -32.16 -4.12
C PHE A 298 -15.33 -31.73 -5.50
N LYS A 299 -15.23 -30.46 -5.81
CA LYS A 299 -15.54 -29.94 -7.16
C LYS A 299 -14.64 -30.60 -8.19
N LYS A 300 -15.21 -31.03 -9.33
CA LYS A 300 -14.50 -31.80 -10.34
C LYS A 300 -13.64 -30.97 -11.27
N THR A 301 -13.87 -29.63 -11.32
CA THR A 301 -13.11 -28.70 -12.16
C THR A 301 -11.70 -28.52 -11.58
N LEU A 302 -10.66 -28.89 -12.33
CA LEU A 302 -9.25 -28.72 -12.01
C LEU A 302 -8.49 -27.95 -13.09
N GLY A 303 -9.14 -27.65 -14.21
CA GLY A 303 -8.66 -26.81 -15.30
C GLY A 303 -9.81 -26.01 -15.87
N GLY A 304 -9.50 -24.87 -16.44
CA GLY A 304 -10.47 -24.00 -17.04
C GLY A 304 -10.52 -24.10 -18.56
N TYR A 305 -10.84 -23.01 -19.23
CA TYR A 305 -11.00 -22.98 -20.67
C TYR A 305 -10.65 -21.61 -21.25
N ARG A 306 -10.35 -21.58 -22.56
CA ARG A 306 -10.06 -20.34 -23.29
C ARG A 306 -11.35 -19.70 -23.78
N ALA A 307 -11.49 -18.39 -23.53
CA ALA A 307 -12.63 -17.58 -23.96
C ALA A 307 -12.23 -16.13 -24.19
N SER A 308 -13.09 -15.35 -24.84
CA SER A 308 -12.82 -13.93 -25.01
C SER A 308 -12.97 -13.17 -23.70
N SER A 309 -11.98 -12.37 -23.35
CA SER A 309 -12.03 -11.43 -22.22
C SER A 309 -12.89 -10.21 -22.55
N LEU A 310 -13.33 -9.49 -21.52
CA LEU A 310 -14.04 -8.22 -21.62
C LEU A 310 -13.10 -7.05 -21.34
N MET A 311 -13.51 -5.83 -21.69
CA MET A 311 -12.84 -4.60 -21.32
C MET A 311 -13.04 -4.32 -19.82
N ASP A 312 -12.16 -3.52 -19.25
CA ASP A 312 -12.32 -3.02 -17.88
C ASP A 312 -13.51 -2.07 -17.77
N VAL A 313 -14.20 -2.13 -16.65
CA VAL A 313 -15.31 -1.22 -16.34
C VAL A 313 -15.21 -0.71 -14.91
N GLY A 314 -15.55 0.57 -14.72
CA GLY A 314 -15.59 1.18 -13.40
C GLY A 314 -16.76 2.15 -13.27
N VAL A 315 -17.39 2.13 -12.10
CA VAL A 315 -18.47 3.06 -11.72
C VAL A 315 -18.17 3.59 -10.33
N SER A 316 -18.18 4.90 -10.17
CA SER A 316 -18.08 5.51 -8.85
C SER A 316 -19.12 6.59 -8.64
N PHE A 317 -19.68 6.61 -7.44
CA PHE A 317 -20.66 7.59 -7.02
C PHE A 317 -20.21 8.21 -5.70
N SER A 318 -20.34 9.53 -5.56
CA SER A 318 -20.12 10.19 -4.28
C SER A 318 -21.14 11.32 -4.07
N LEU A 319 -21.53 11.52 -2.83
CA LEU A 319 -22.35 12.65 -2.43
C LEU A 319 -21.93 13.13 -1.04
N GLY A 320 -22.11 14.41 -0.79
CA GLY A 320 -21.87 14.96 0.51
C GLY A 320 -22.46 16.37 0.65
N ASN A 321 -22.64 16.80 1.87
CA ASN A 321 -23.12 18.13 2.20
C ASN A 321 -22.86 18.44 3.68
N GLN A 322 -22.95 19.72 4.02
CA GLN A 322 -23.05 20.16 5.40
C GLN A 322 -24.31 21.01 5.64
N ILE A 323 -24.85 20.90 6.85
CA ILE A 323 -26.06 21.59 7.29
C ILE A 323 -25.69 22.42 8.51
N ALA A 324 -25.49 23.72 8.30
CA ALA A 324 -25.21 24.65 9.38
C ALA A 324 -26.48 24.95 10.22
N ARG A 325 -26.36 24.92 11.53
CA ARG A 325 -27.34 25.30 12.52
C ARG A 325 -26.68 26.31 13.48
N PRO A 326 -27.45 27.12 14.23
CA PRO A 326 -26.88 28.20 15.06
C PRO A 326 -25.85 27.78 16.09
N LYS A 327 -25.85 26.53 16.55
CA LYS A 327 -24.91 26.01 17.57
C LYS A 327 -24.13 24.78 17.11
N ALA A 328 -24.38 24.27 15.91
CA ALA A 328 -23.72 23.06 15.44
C ALA A 328 -23.85 22.93 13.92
N THR A 329 -22.82 22.48 13.26
CA THR A 329 -22.81 22.09 11.84
C THR A 329 -22.74 20.58 11.75
N TRP A 330 -23.70 19.98 11.05
CA TRP A 330 -23.71 18.58 10.70
C TRP A 330 -23.21 18.40 9.30
N GLY A 331 -22.31 17.45 9.11
CA GLY A 331 -21.83 17.07 7.81
C GLY A 331 -22.04 15.58 7.57
N TYR A 332 -22.18 15.22 6.29
CA TYR A 332 -22.20 13.83 5.86
C TYR A 332 -21.53 13.69 4.51
N ASN A 333 -20.92 12.54 4.30
CA ASN A 333 -20.42 12.10 3.01
C ASN A 333 -20.77 10.61 2.79
N PHE A 334 -20.91 10.26 1.53
CA PHE A 334 -21.12 8.91 1.06
C PHE A 334 -20.32 8.71 -0.22
N ALA A 335 -19.63 7.60 -0.36
CA ALA A 335 -18.97 7.21 -1.60
C ALA A 335 -19.14 5.72 -1.84
N LEU A 336 -19.35 5.34 -3.09
CA LEU A 336 -19.43 3.96 -3.55
C LEU A 336 -18.58 3.83 -4.82
N THR A 337 -17.81 2.75 -4.93
CA THR A 337 -17.01 2.43 -6.11
C THR A 337 -17.18 0.95 -6.44
N TYR A 338 -17.33 0.67 -7.72
CA TYR A 338 -17.24 -0.66 -8.30
C TYR A 338 -16.24 -0.62 -9.45
N LYS A 339 -15.33 -1.59 -9.50
CA LYS A 339 -14.33 -1.74 -10.57
C LYS A 339 -14.19 -3.22 -10.91
N ASN A 340 -14.15 -3.55 -12.19
CA ASN A 340 -13.87 -4.89 -12.67
C ASN A 340 -12.81 -4.78 -13.77
N GLU A 341 -11.66 -5.39 -13.55
CA GLU A 341 -10.49 -5.36 -14.42
C GLU A 341 -10.11 -6.76 -14.85
N THR A 342 -9.70 -6.87 -16.09
CA THR A 342 -9.24 -8.12 -16.69
C THR A 342 -7.80 -7.99 -17.14
N GLU A 343 -6.94 -8.91 -16.72
CA GLU A 343 -5.55 -8.99 -17.16
C GLU A 343 -5.29 -10.36 -17.78
N PHE A 344 -4.44 -10.38 -18.80
CA PHE A 344 -4.04 -11.62 -19.46
C PHE A 344 -2.56 -11.55 -19.82
N TYR A 345 -1.78 -12.41 -19.18
CA TYR A 345 -0.34 -12.49 -19.38
C TYR A 345 -0.02 -13.70 -20.23
N GLN A 346 0.40 -13.43 -21.47
CA GLN A 346 0.89 -14.46 -22.38
C GLN A 346 2.39 -14.65 -22.19
N ASP A 347 2.84 -15.88 -22.33
CA ASP A 347 4.24 -16.26 -22.22
C ASP A 347 4.88 -15.78 -20.90
N ALA A 348 4.15 -15.80 -19.77
CA ALA A 348 4.69 -15.51 -18.47
C ALA A 348 5.76 -16.57 -18.11
N GLU A 349 6.87 -16.11 -17.53
CA GLU A 349 7.98 -16.99 -17.17
C GLU A 349 8.26 -16.95 -15.66
N TYR A 350 8.52 -18.15 -15.09
CA TYR A 350 8.92 -18.32 -13.69
C TYR A 350 9.97 -19.44 -13.62
N ASN A 351 11.21 -19.07 -13.34
CA ASN A 351 12.32 -20.03 -13.44
C ASN A 351 13.14 -20.07 -12.15
N LEU A 352 13.81 -21.20 -11.91
CA LEU A 352 14.81 -21.37 -10.89
C LEU A 352 16.14 -21.78 -11.52
N TYR A 353 17.22 -21.14 -11.10
CA TYR A 353 18.57 -21.41 -11.54
C TYR A 353 19.51 -21.54 -10.36
N ALA A 354 20.62 -22.25 -10.55
CA ALA A 354 21.70 -22.37 -9.58
C ALA A 354 23.06 -22.21 -10.25
N LYS A 355 24.08 -21.89 -9.47
CA LYS A 355 25.49 -21.98 -9.88
C LYS A 355 25.85 -23.43 -10.08
N PRO A 356 26.61 -23.79 -11.15
CA PRO A 356 27.15 -25.13 -11.33
C PRO A 356 28.08 -25.54 -10.16
N ARG A 357 28.33 -26.83 -10.01
CA ARG A 357 29.24 -27.32 -8.95
C ARG A 357 30.70 -26.95 -9.22
N GLU A 358 31.10 -26.98 -10.46
CA GLU A 358 32.45 -26.69 -10.91
C GLU A 358 32.72 -25.20 -10.90
N ALA A 359 33.73 -24.73 -10.19
CA ALA A 359 34.01 -23.30 -10.00
C ALA A 359 34.50 -22.60 -11.26
N ASP A 360 35.01 -23.33 -12.25
CA ASP A 360 35.43 -22.83 -13.56
C ASP A 360 34.27 -22.59 -14.54
N GLN A 361 33.07 -23.11 -14.24
CA GLN A 361 31.85 -22.87 -15.01
C GLN A 361 31.11 -21.67 -14.42
N THR A 362 30.83 -20.68 -15.24
CA THR A 362 30.18 -19.42 -14.77
C THR A 362 28.69 -19.37 -15.09
N GLU A 363 28.25 -19.98 -16.21
CA GLU A 363 26.84 -19.94 -16.63
C GLU A 363 25.93 -20.67 -15.63
N LEU A 364 24.75 -20.12 -15.37
CA LEU A 364 23.77 -20.70 -14.45
C LEU A 364 23.08 -21.91 -15.08
N GLU A 365 22.91 -22.97 -14.26
CA GLU A 365 22.18 -24.17 -14.64
C GLU A 365 20.70 -24.03 -14.28
N PRO A 366 19.76 -24.36 -15.19
CA PRO A 366 18.35 -24.36 -14.87
C PRO A 366 18.04 -25.52 -13.92
N LEU A 367 17.26 -25.23 -12.88
CA LEU A 367 16.66 -26.24 -12.00
C LEU A 367 15.21 -26.50 -12.39
N GLU A 368 14.47 -25.41 -12.63
CA GLU A 368 13.08 -25.43 -13.06
C GLU A 368 12.85 -24.31 -14.09
N ARG A 369 12.08 -24.60 -15.11
CA ARG A 369 11.60 -23.59 -16.06
C ARG A 369 10.10 -23.75 -16.22
N GLN A 370 9.40 -22.66 -16.07
CA GLN A 370 7.95 -22.60 -16.24
C GLN A 370 7.60 -21.44 -17.17
N ARG A 371 6.85 -21.74 -18.23
CA ARG A 371 6.37 -20.75 -19.20
C ARG A 371 4.95 -21.05 -19.61
N GLY A 372 4.10 -20.02 -19.66
CA GLY A 372 2.73 -20.20 -20.07
C GLY A 372 1.88 -18.94 -19.97
N ASP A 373 0.57 -19.16 -20.06
CA ASP A 373 -0.41 -18.09 -20.03
C ASP A 373 -1.20 -18.12 -18.73
N PHE A 374 -1.59 -16.95 -18.22
CA PHE A 374 -2.59 -16.88 -17.15
C PHE A 374 -3.49 -15.66 -17.28
N GLY A 375 -4.77 -15.87 -16.99
CA GLY A 375 -5.79 -14.84 -16.92
C GLY A 375 -6.12 -14.46 -15.49
N VAL A 376 -6.40 -13.17 -15.28
CA VAL A 376 -6.83 -12.61 -13.99
C VAL A 376 -8.09 -11.79 -14.21
N ASN A 377 -9.09 -11.97 -13.36
CA ASN A 377 -10.21 -11.06 -13.24
C ASN A 377 -10.26 -10.51 -11.82
N ASN A 378 -10.16 -9.21 -11.68
CA ASN A 378 -10.07 -8.48 -10.41
C ASN A 378 -11.28 -7.56 -10.23
N VAL A 379 -12.06 -7.80 -9.18
CA VAL A 379 -13.26 -7.02 -8.84
C VAL A 379 -13.02 -6.28 -7.53
N LEU A 380 -13.27 -4.98 -7.52
CA LEU A 380 -13.20 -4.13 -6.33
C LEU A 380 -14.54 -3.45 -6.08
N LEU A 381 -15.09 -3.64 -4.87
CA LEU A 381 -16.24 -2.92 -4.35
C LEU A 381 -15.80 -2.12 -3.11
N GLY A 382 -15.98 -0.80 -3.13
CA GLY A 382 -15.60 0.07 -2.01
C GLY A 382 -16.74 0.98 -1.59
N GLY A 383 -16.96 1.11 -0.27
CA GLY A 383 -17.95 1.99 0.30
C GLY A 383 -17.40 2.82 1.47
N LEU A 384 -17.78 4.10 1.54
CA LEU A 384 -17.48 5.01 2.64
C LEU A 384 -18.73 5.75 3.06
N VAL A 385 -18.99 5.79 4.37
CA VAL A 385 -20.01 6.64 5.00
C VAL A 385 -19.34 7.46 6.08
N GLY A 386 -19.42 8.78 6.00
CA GLY A 386 -18.90 9.70 6.99
C GLY A 386 -19.99 10.59 7.55
N ILE A 387 -19.97 10.81 8.87
CA ILE A 387 -20.81 11.75 9.58
C ILE A 387 -19.93 12.57 10.51
N ALA A 388 -20.08 13.87 10.52
CA ALA A 388 -19.38 14.74 11.44
C ALA A 388 -20.34 15.74 12.10
N LEU A 389 -20.04 16.09 13.33
CA LEU A 389 -20.72 17.12 14.10
C LEU A 389 -19.66 18.11 14.58
N LYS A 390 -19.82 19.38 14.24
CA LYS A 390 -18.96 20.48 14.66
C LYS A 390 -19.77 21.48 15.49
N THR A 391 -19.25 21.85 16.64
CA THR A 391 -19.74 22.90 17.52
C THR A 391 -18.70 24.01 17.66
N ASP A 392 -18.93 25.04 18.46
CA ASP A 392 -17.98 26.16 18.65
C ASP A 392 -16.61 25.72 19.20
N HIS A 393 -16.54 24.59 19.94
CA HIS A 393 -15.31 24.15 20.60
C HIS A 393 -14.99 22.67 20.41
N SER A 394 -15.81 21.94 19.65
CA SER A 394 -15.64 20.49 19.50
C SER A 394 -16.05 20.00 18.12
N LYS A 395 -15.29 19.02 17.60
CA LYS A 395 -15.63 18.30 16.39
C LYS A 395 -15.65 16.80 16.71
N PHE A 396 -16.69 16.12 16.29
CA PHE A 396 -16.82 14.67 16.35
C PHE A 396 -16.94 14.11 14.95
N LYS A 397 -16.32 12.97 14.70
CA LYS A 397 -16.26 12.32 13.40
C LYS A 397 -16.51 10.82 13.55
N LEU A 398 -17.37 10.29 12.71
CA LEU A 398 -17.60 8.86 12.51
C LEU A 398 -17.41 8.55 11.03
N ASN A 399 -16.45 7.69 10.70
CA ASN A 399 -16.28 7.15 9.36
C ASN A 399 -16.42 5.63 9.41
N LEU A 400 -17.26 5.09 8.55
CA LEU A 400 -17.37 3.66 8.27
C LEU A 400 -16.89 3.42 6.85
N MET A 401 -15.90 2.55 6.67
CA MET A 401 -15.36 2.14 5.39
C MET A 401 -15.40 0.62 5.27
N HIS A 402 -15.84 0.16 4.10
CA HIS A 402 -15.72 -1.25 3.71
C HIS A 402 -15.15 -1.35 2.31
N LEU A 403 -14.12 -2.18 2.17
CA LEU A 403 -13.51 -2.54 0.89
C LEU A 403 -13.60 -4.05 0.73
N GLN A 404 -14.05 -4.50 -0.44
CA GLN A 404 -14.15 -5.90 -0.82
C GLN A 404 -13.47 -6.08 -2.16
N ASN A 405 -12.51 -7.00 -2.23
CA ASN A 405 -11.81 -7.37 -3.45
C ASN A 405 -11.99 -8.86 -3.70
N GLY A 406 -12.29 -9.24 -4.93
CA GLY A 406 -12.32 -10.62 -5.40
C GLY A 406 -11.42 -10.76 -6.62
N GLU A 407 -10.49 -11.70 -6.58
CA GLU A 407 -9.52 -11.94 -7.66
C GLU A 407 -9.60 -13.41 -8.08
N SER A 408 -9.99 -13.67 -9.33
CA SER A 408 -10.02 -15.00 -9.95
C SER A 408 -8.84 -15.15 -10.89
N LYS A 409 -8.08 -16.24 -10.77
CA LYS A 409 -6.93 -16.55 -11.62
C LYS A 409 -7.03 -17.92 -12.22
N GLU A 410 -6.59 -18.05 -13.46
CA GLU A 410 -6.37 -19.33 -14.13
C GLU A 410 -5.07 -19.30 -14.91
N GLY A 411 -4.27 -20.37 -14.77
CA GLY A 411 -2.99 -20.51 -15.45
C GLY A 411 -2.80 -21.88 -16.10
N GLU A 412 -2.18 -21.88 -17.27
CA GLU A 412 -1.73 -23.06 -18.01
C GLU A 412 -0.27 -22.88 -18.38
N PHE A 413 0.60 -23.77 -17.89
CA PHE A 413 2.05 -23.64 -18.04
C PHE A 413 2.69 -24.93 -18.54
N GLU A 414 3.73 -24.78 -19.35
CA GLU A 414 4.73 -25.81 -19.60
C GLU A 414 5.78 -25.73 -18.48
N PHE A 415 6.07 -26.87 -17.87
CA PHE A 415 6.97 -26.98 -16.73
C PHE A 415 8.06 -28.00 -17.06
N VAL A 416 9.32 -27.63 -16.86
CA VAL A 416 10.51 -28.46 -17.05
C VAL A 416 11.31 -28.48 -15.76
N ASN A 417 11.49 -29.66 -15.18
CA ASN A 417 12.33 -29.87 -14.00
C ASN A 417 13.61 -30.60 -14.41
N THR A 418 14.76 -30.04 -14.05
CA THR A 418 16.08 -30.66 -14.25
C THR A 418 16.81 -30.85 -12.91
N ASN A 419 16.14 -30.56 -11.78
CA ASN A 419 16.69 -30.71 -10.46
C ASN A 419 16.82 -32.18 -10.05
N LEU A 420 17.79 -32.50 -9.22
CA LEU A 420 18.02 -33.83 -8.62
C LEU A 420 18.22 -35.00 -9.64
N GLY A 421 18.53 -34.69 -10.90
CA GLY A 421 18.72 -35.72 -11.94
C GLY A 421 17.44 -36.39 -12.42
N ALA A 422 16.27 -35.95 -11.98
CA ALA A 422 14.97 -36.37 -12.47
C ALA A 422 14.49 -35.37 -13.51
N ASN A 423 14.94 -35.53 -14.76
CA ASN A 423 14.47 -34.68 -15.84
C ASN A 423 13.06 -35.09 -16.23
N PHE A 424 12.11 -34.18 -16.13
CA PHE A 424 10.78 -34.38 -16.65
C PHE A 424 10.20 -33.09 -17.21
N GLU A 425 9.31 -33.24 -18.15
CA GLU A 425 8.45 -32.18 -18.67
C GLU A 425 7.02 -32.43 -18.19
N ALA A 426 6.27 -31.36 -17.91
CA ALA A 426 4.89 -31.47 -17.45
C ALA A 426 4.07 -30.28 -17.94
N LYS A 427 2.75 -30.50 -18.04
CA LYS A 427 1.75 -29.42 -18.12
C LYS A 427 1.20 -29.16 -16.75
N GLN A 428 1.15 -27.89 -16.37
CA GLN A 428 0.63 -27.40 -15.10
C GLN A 428 -0.63 -26.58 -15.32
N TYR A 429 -1.62 -26.81 -14.46
CA TYR A 429 -2.89 -26.11 -14.42
C TYR A 429 -3.11 -25.55 -13.02
N ASN A 430 -3.49 -24.26 -12.96
CA ASN A 430 -3.75 -23.54 -11.73
C ASN A 430 -5.12 -22.87 -11.80
N LEU A 431 -5.94 -23.03 -10.76
CA LEU A 431 -7.16 -22.26 -10.57
C LEU A 431 -7.13 -21.67 -9.16
N GLU A 432 -7.40 -20.38 -9.07
CA GLU A 432 -7.39 -19.66 -7.81
C GLU A 432 -8.57 -18.70 -7.74
N TYR A 433 -9.11 -18.53 -6.55
CA TYR A 433 -9.95 -17.41 -6.17
C TYR A 433 -9.45 -16.86 -4.85
N SER A 434 -9.35 -15.54 -4.76
CA SER A 434 -8.95 -14.85 -3.52
C SER A 434 -9.94 -13.74 -3.25
N GLN A 435 -10.53 -13.72 -2.07
CA GLN A 435 -11.32 -12.59 -1.62
C GLN A 435 -10.67 -11.93 -0.42
N ARG A 436 -10.67 -10.59 -0.42
CA ARG A 436 -10.08 -9.76 0.62
C ARG A 436 -11.09 -8.74 1.06
N GLY A 437 -11.29 -8.63 2.37
CA GLY A 437 -12.22 -7.70 2.99
C GLY A 437 -11.53 -6.80 4.01
N LEU A 438 -11.78 -5.50 3.97
CA LEU A 438 -11.34 -4.55 5.00
C LEU A 438 -12.53 -3.73 5.47
N THR A 439 -12.87 -3.85 6.75
CA THR A 439 -13.91 -3.03 7.39
C THR A 439 -13.26 -2.19 8.48
N SER A 440 -13.35 -0.88 8.40
CA SER A 440 -12.80 0.05 9.39
C SER A 440 -13.89 1.00 9.88
N ILE A 441 -13.96 1.16 11.17
CA ILE A 441 -14.81 2.16 11.84
C ILE A 441 -13.87 3.12 12.56
N LEU A 442 -13.91 4.41 12.21
CA LEU A 442 -13.16 5.45 12.88
C LEU A 442 -14.09 6.38 13.64
N LEU A 443 -13.92 6.41 14.95
CA LEU A 443 -14.46 7.43 15.82
C LEU A 443 -13.35 8.42 16.18
N GLY A 444 -13.62 9.72 16.06
CA GLY A 444 -12.64 10.75 16.41
C GLY A 444 -13.29 11.96 17.05
N GLY A 445 -12.54 12.64 17.90
CA GLY A 445 -12.93 13.90 18.50
C GLY A 445 -11.75 14.88 18.56
N ALA A 446 -12.03 16.15 18.28
CA ALA A 446 -11.12 17.26 18.50
C ALA A 446 -11.81 18.31 19.38
N HIS A 447 -11.14 18.77 20.42
CA HIS A 447 -11.69 19.68 21.41
C HIS A 447 -10.71 20.82 21.68
N TYR A 448 -11.21 22.03 21.67
CA TYR A 448 -10.44 23.27 21.89
C TYR A 448 -10.97 23.97 23.12
N ILE A 449 -10.11 24.28 24.07
CA ILE A 449 -10.45 24.84 25.37
C ILE A 449 -9.67 26.14 25.57
N ASN A 450 -10.27 27.12 26.27
CA ASN A 450 -9.68 28.43 26.57
C ASN A 450 -9.16 29.20 25.35
N GLY A 451 -9.95 29.33 24.29
CA GLY A 451 -9.54 30.09 23.10
C GLY A 451 -8.37 29.44 22.32
N ASN A 452 -8.37 28.10 22.24
CA ASN A 452 -7.33 27.27 21.62
C ASN A 452 -5.99 27.17 22.39
N GLU A 453 -5.96 27.56 23.68
CA GLU A 453 -4.78 27.29 24.51
C GLU A 453 -4.51 25.80 24.66
N TRP A 454 -5.59 24.99 24.75
CA TRP A 454 -5.52 23.54 24.82
C TRP A 454 -6.23 22.91 23.63
N GLU A 455 -5.58 21.93 23.02
CA GLU A 455 -6.12 21.10 21.96
C GLU A 455 -6.07 19.64 22.42
N ILE A 456 -7.20 18.93 22.35
CA ILE A 456 -7.31 17.51 22.72
C ILE A 456 -7.87 16.78 21.51
N ASN A 457 -7.08 15.87 20.95
CA ASN A 457 -7.47 15.01 19.84
C ASN A 457 -7.50 13.55 20.29
N TRP A 458 -8.54 12.82 19.96
CA TRP A 458 -8.60 11.38 20.20
C TRP A 458 -9.20 10.64 19.03
N LYS A 459 -8.78 9.38 18.86
CA LYS A 459 -9.26 8.48 17.82
C LYS A 459 -9.45 7.08 18.43
N LEU A 460 -10.47 6.38 17.98
CA LEU A 460 -10.70 4.97 18.26
C LEU A 460 -11.09 4.28 16.94
N ALA A 461 -10.32 3.27 16.55
CA ALA A 461 -10.50 2.62 15.27
C ALA A 461 -10.46 1.09 15.41
N PRO A 462 -11.61 0.42 15.64
CA PRO A 462 -11.74 -1.00 15.42
C PRO A 462 -11.74 -1.30 13.92
N THR A 463 -10.94 -2.28 13.50
CA THR A 463 -10.79 -2.69 12.10
C THR A 463 -10.78 -4.22 12.03
N ARG A 464 -11.46 -4.78 11.04
CA ARG A 464 -11.43 -6.19 10.68
C ARG A 464 -10.92 -6.36 9.26
N SER A 465 -9.94 -7.22 9.09
CA SER A 465 -9.37 -7.62 7.81
C SER A 465 -9.58 -9.12 7.62
N THR A 466 -9.99 -9.53 6.43
CA THR A 466 -10.17 -10.94 6.08
C THR A 466 -9.53 -11.24 4.74
N ILE A 467 -8.87 -12.39 4.65
CA ILE A 467 -8.42 -12.99 3.41
C ILE A 467 -8.96 -14.40 3.39
N SER A 468 -9.59 -14.79 2.29
CA SER A 468 -9.99 -16.17 2.07
C SER A 468 -9.62 -16.55 0.64
N ASP A 469 -8.84 -17.60 0.53
CA ASP A 469 -8.49 -18.23 -0.75
C ASP A 469 -9.18 -19.61 -0.79
N PRO A 470 -10.47 -19.65 -1.10
CA PRO A 470 -11.22 -20.88 -1.11
C PRO A 470 -10.88 -21.71 -2.35
N ASP A 471 -10.40 -22.93 -2.11
CA ASP A 471 -10.24 -23.94 -3.13
C ASP A 471 -9.23 -23.60 -4.24
N ILE A 472 -8.02 -23.24 -3.85
CA ILE A 472 -6.87 -23.18 -4.76
C ILE A 472 -6.64 -24.59 -5.33
N ARG A 473 -6.48 -24.69 -6.64
CA ARG A 473 -6.32 -25.97 -7.34
C ARG A 473 -5.04 -25.97 -8.15
N PHE A 474 -4.27 -27.00 -7.97
CA PHE A 474 -3.00 -27.20 -8.63
C PHE A 474 -2.92 -28.61 -9.19
N THR A 475 -2.54 -28.76 -10.48
CA THR A 475 -2.45 -30.07 -11.15
C THR A 475 -1.29 -30.06 -12.12
N ARG A 476 -0.48 -31.13 -12.11
CA ARG A 476 0.56 -31.37 -13.12
C ARG A 476 0.38 -32.74 -13.78
N PHE A 477 0.58 -32.80 -15.09
CA PHE A 477 0.68 -34.03 -15.86
C PHE A 477 2.08 -34.13 -16.46
N ARG A 478 2.74 -35.27 -16.25
CA ARG A 478 4.02 -35.56 -16.90
C ARG A 478 3.82 -35.78 -18.38
N GLU A 479 4.59 -35.05 -19.20
CA GLU A 479 4.61 -35.25 -20.64
C GLU A 479 5.61 -36.35 -21.05
N PRO A 480 5.40 -37.13 -22.12
CA PRO A 480 4.16 -37.18 -22.91
C PRO A 480 3.16 -38.24 -22.41
N THR A 481 3.36 -38.81 -21.23
CA THR A 481 2.60 -39.94 -20.69
C THR A 481 1.26 -39.58 -20.06
N ASN A 482 1.01 -38.26 -19.81
CA ASN A 482 -0.15 -37.75 -19.07
C ASN A 482 -0.34 -38.42 -17.69
N THR A 483 0.78 -38.78 -17.04
CA THR A 483 0.74 -39.43 -15.73
C THR A 483 0.85 -38.41 -14.60
N VAL A 484 0.16 -38.73 -13.52
CA VAL A 484 0.25 -38.00 -12.25
C VAL A 484 1.03 -38.85 -11.25
N SER A 485 2.06 -38.29 -10.65
CA SER A 485 2.91 -38.99 -9.69
C SER A 485 3.49 -38.03 -8.64
N THR A 486 4.04 -38.58 -7.58
CA THR A 486 4.75 -37.78 -6.56
C THR A 486 5.98 -37.05 -7.11
N GLU A 487 6.57 -37.56 -8.20
CA GLU A 487 7.73 -36.95 -8.86
C GLU A 487 7.38 -35.62 -9.52
N VAL A 488 6.21 -35.51 -10.17
CA VAL A 488 5.75 -34.28 -10.83
C VAL A 488 4.94 -33.37 -9.89
N GLY A 489 4.61 -33.85 -8.69
CA GLY A 489 3.70 -33.22 -7.72
C GLY A 489 2.27 -33.74 -7.88
N LEU A 490 1.67 -34.17 -6.77
CA LEU A 490 0.28 -34.62 -6.76
C LEU A 490 -0.68 -33.44 -6.94
N PRO A 491 -1.84 -33.64 -7.59
CA PRO A 491 -2.89 -32.62 -7.60
C PRO A 491 -3.25 -32.21 -6.18
N ALA A 492 -3.36 -30.90 -5.96
CA ALA A 492 -3.64 -30.35 -4.65
C ALA A 492 -4.87 -29.42 -4.66
N ARG A 493 -5.58 -29.44 -3.55
CA ARG A 493 -6.69 -28.52 -3.24
C ARG A 493 -6.38 -27.86 -1.91
N ILE A 494 -6.37 -26.52 -1.89
CA ILE A 494 -5.92 -25.75 -0.73
C ILE A 494 -6.99 -24.72 -0.38
N TRP A 495 -7.37 -24.66 0.90
CA TRP A 495 -8.17 -23.60 1.51
C TRP A 495 -7.32 -22.86 2.50
N ARG A 496 -7.28 -21.55 2.36
CA ARG A 496 -6.45 -20.66 3.18
C ARG A 496 -7.30 -19.51 3.67
N ASP A 497 -7.36 -19.32 4.98
CA ASP A 497 -8.14 -18.27 5.63
C ASP A 497 -7.26 -17.50 6.61
N LEU A 498 -7.38 -16.17 6.57
CA LEU A 498 -6.78 -15.25 7.52
C LEU A 498 -7.84 -14.27 7.99
N GLU A 499 -7.95 -14.14 9.30
CA GLU A 499 -8.77 -13.10 9.91
C GLU A 499 -7.93 -12.31 10.91
N GLU A 500 -7.95 -10.98 10.77
CA GLU A 500 -7.27 -10.09 11.72
C GLU A 500 -8.24 -9.04 12.27
N TYR A 501 -8.29 -8.97 13.59
CA TYR A 501 -8.93 -7.89 14.32
C TYR A 501 -7.89 -6.94 14.87
N SER A 502 -8.09 -5.64 14.66
CA SER A 502 -7.25 -4.58 15.21
C SER A 502 -8.10 -3.54 15.91
N ILE A 503 -7.66 -3.10 17.08
CA ILE A 503 -8.26 -1.97 17.81
C ILE A 503 -7.15 -0.97 18.11
N VAL A 504 -7.28 0.23 17.55
CA VAL A 504 -6.34 1.32 17.78
C VAL A 504 -7.04 2.42 18.57
N GLY A 505 -6.50 2.75 19.74
CA GLY A 505 -6.87 3.93 20.53
C GLY A 505 -5.71 4.91 20.55
N LYS A 506 -5.93 6.20 20.25
CA LYS A 506 -4.93 7.26 20.32
C LYS A 506 -5.52 8.50 20.96
N ALA A 507 -4.72 9.18 21.81
CA ALA A 507 -5.08 10.46 22.38
C ALA A 507 -3.85 11.38 22.42
N ASP A 508 -4.02 12.59 21.93
CA ASP A 508 -3.00 13.63 21.83
C ASP A 508 -3.52 14.90 22.52
N ILE A 509 -2.70 15.49 23.39
CA ILE A 509 -3.00 16.75 24.08
C ILE A 509 -1.89 17.74 23.75
N ALA A 510 -2.27 18.89 23.24
CA ALA A 510 -1.33 19.97 22.99
C ALA A 510 -1.68 21.22 23.80
N LYS A 511 -0.69 21.89 24.31
CA LYS A 511 -0.82 23.15 25.02
C LYS A 511 0.07 24.21 24.39
N ARG A 512 -0.50 25.34 24.01
CA ARG A 512 0.25 26.52 23.62
C ARG A 512 0.87 27.17 24.86
N ILE A 513 2.14 27.53 24.78
CA ILE A 513 2.93 28.12 25.85
C ILE A 513 3.79 29.25 25.30
N SER A 514 4.21 30.15 26.13
CA SER A 514 5.23 31.15 25.75
C SER A 514 6.60 30.69 26.24
N LEU A 515 7.55 30.50 25.33
CA LEU A 515 8.94 30.15 25.60
C LEU A 515 9.85 31.10 24.84
N PHE A 516 10.91 31.60 25.49
CA PHE A 516 11.83 32.56 24.89
C PHE A 516 11.14 33.86 24.40
N ALA A 517 10.06 34.27 25.07
CA ALA A 517 9.17 35.38 24.68
C ALA A 517 8.51 35.20 23.29
N ARG A 518 8.38 33.96 22.82
CA ARG A 518 7.73 33.58 21.58
C ARG A 518 6.75 32.45 21.83
N GLU A 519 5.83 32.21 20.87
CA GLU A 519 4.92 31.09 20.93
C GLU A 519 5.68 29.76 20.82
N GLY A 520 5.26 28.80 21.61
CA GLY A 520 5.70 27.42 21.60
C GLY A 520 4.54 26.48 21.90
N LYS A 521 4.75 25.18 21.72
CA LYS A 521 3.73 24.16 21.92
C LYS A 521 4.35 22.96 22.65
N VAL A 522 3.69 22.49 23.69
CA VAL A 522 4.01 21.20 24.31
C VAL A 522 2.92 20.22 23.91
N LYS A 523 3.32 19.07 23.38
CA LYS A 523 2.42 17.96 23.04
C LYS A 523 2.78 16.75 23.89
N PHE A 524 1.79 16.04 24.37
CA PHE A 524 1.95 14.74 25.00
C PHE A 524 0.73 13.86 24.68
N GLY A 525 0.96 12.60 24.62
CA GLY A 525 -0.10 11.69 24.24
C GLY A 525 0.32 10.24 24.33
N GLY A 526 -0.58 9.38 23.95
CA GLY A 526 -0.34 7.94 23.92
C GLY A 526 -1.25 7.22 22.95
N ASN A 527 -0.87 5.99 22.66
CA ASN A 527 -1.66 5.07 21.86
C ASN A 527 -1.62 3.67 22.46
N TYR A 528 -2.65 2.94 22.16
CA TYR A 528 -2.72 1.50 22.40
C TYR A 528 -3.21 0.82 21.14
N VAL A 529 -2.45 -0.18 20.68
CA VAL A 529 -2.79 -1.01 19.52
C VAL A 529 -2.89 -2.44 20.01
N PHE A 530 -4.02 -3.06 19.76
CA PHE A 530 -4.25 -4.49 19.94
C PHE A 530 -4.51 -5.10 18.57
N LYS A 531 -3.83 -6.21 18.25
CA LYS A 531 -4.04 -7.00 17.04
C LYS A 531 -4.12 -8.48 17.40
N GLN A 532 -5.07 -9.17 16.79
CA GLN A 532 -5.17 -10.62 16.85
C GLN A 532 -5.35 -11.15 15.44
N ARG A 533 -4.52 -12.10 15.05
CA ARG A 533 -4.58 -12.78 13.76
C ARG A 533 -4.78 -14.27 13.96
N ASP A 534 -5.79 -14.79 13.28
CA ASP A 534 -6.02 -16.21 13.08
C ASP A 534 -5.69 -16.56 11.64
N PHE A 535 -4.86 -17.57 11.44
CA PHE A 535 -4.44 -18.05 10.14
C PHE A 535 -4.55 -19.57 10.07
N ASN A 536 -5.17 -20.08 9.01
CA ASN A 536 -5.37 -21.50 8.81
C ASN A 536 -5.20 -21.89 7.34
N ILE A 537 -4.52 -23.02 7.11
CA ILE A 537 -4.44 -23.66 5.79
C ILE A 537 -4.89 -25.11 5.95
N GLN A 538 -5.81 -25.54 5.12
CA GLN A 538 -6.18 -26.95 4.96
C GLN A 538 -5.92 -27.38 3.51
N SER A 539 -5.07 -28.39 3.32
CA SER A 539 -4.70 -28.87 2.01
C SER A 539 -4.97 -30.38 1.85
N PHE A 540 -5.33 -30.75 0.65
CA PHE A 540 -5.57 -32.14 0.25
C PHE A 540 -4.75 -32.44 -0.98
N GLN A 541 -4.03 -33.54 -0.97
CA GLN A 541 -3.32 -34.09 -2.12
C GLN A 541 -4.06 -35.34 -2.66
N PHE A 542 -4.10 -35.49 -3.99
CA PHE A 542 -4.81 -36.58 -4.62
C PHE A 542 -3.84 -37.57 -5.26
N ALA A 543 -3.74 -38.76 -4.67
CA ALA A 543 -3.03 -39.88 -5.29
C ALA A 543 -3.97 -40.60 -6.27
N THR A 544 -3.51 -40.81 -7.50
CA THR A 544 -4.36 -41.27 -8.63
C THR A 544 -4.40 -42.80 -8.83
N GLY A 545 -3.60 -43.53 -8.02
CA GLY A 545 -3.54 -45.00 -8.16
C GLY A 545 -3.06 -45.44 -9.54
N ASN A 546 -3.82 -46.34 -10.18
CA ASN A 546 -3.52 -46.85 -11.52
C ASN A 546 -4.41 -46.24 -12.62
N THR A 547 -5.02 -45.09 -12.33
CA THR A 547 -5.95 -44.45 -13.30
C THR A 547 -5.13 -43.81 -14.43
N GLU A 548 -5.51 -44.13 -15.68
CA GLU A 548 -4.94 -43.50 -16.89
C GLU A 548 -5.73 -42.25 -17.25
N PHE A 549 -5.05 -41.18 -17.60
CA PHE A 549 -5.63 -39.91 -17.99
C PHE A 549 -5.21 -39.51 -19.41
N ARG A 550 -6.02 -38.65 -20.05
CA ARG A 550 -5.78 -38.14 -21.42
C ARG A 550 -5.11 -36.76 -21.41
N GLY A 551 -4.81 -36.21 -20.22
CA GLY A 551 -4.21 -34.90 -20.06
C GLY A 551 -5.22 -33.78 -19.78
N ASP A 552 -6.51 -34.06 -19.66
CA ASP A 552 -7.50 -33.11 -19.17
C ASP A 552 -7.56 -33.19 -17.64
N PRO A 553 -7.21 -32.10 -16.91
CA PRO A 553 -7.23 -32.11 -15.45
C PRO A 553 -8.64 -32.40 -14.88
N ASN A 554 -9.70 -32.08 -15.60
CA ASN A 554 -11.05 -32.31 -15.16
C ASN A 554 -11.44 -33.80 -15.14
N GLU A 555 -10.62 -34.69 -15.72
CA GLU A 555 -10.84 -36.16 -15.66
C GLU A 555 -10.52 -36.74 -14.27
N ILE A 556 -9.65 -36.14 -13.48
CA ILE A 556 -9.10 -36.71 -12.25
C ILE A 556 -10.18 -37.04 -11.24
N LEU A 557 -11.09 -36.13 -10.97
CA LEU A 557 -12.14 -36.27 -9.96
C LEU A 557 -13.50 -36.70 -10.53
N LEU A 558 -13.54 -37.32 -11.72
CA LEU A 558 -14.79 -37.97 -12.23
C LEU A 558 -15.17 -39.17 -11.36
N ASP A 559 -16.45 -39.37 -11.11
CA ASP A 559 -16.97 -40.39 -10.19
C ASP A 559 -16.43 -41.79 -10.46
N GLN A 560 -16.27 -42.17 -11.75
CA GLN A 560 -15.70 -43.46 -12.13
C GLN A 560 -14.23 -43.66 -11.76
N ASN A 561 -13.52 -42.59 -11.54
CA ASN A 561 -12.09 -42.59 -11.20
C ASN A 561 -11.85 -42.59 -9.67
N LEU A 562 -12.87 -42.26 -8.86
CA LEU A 562 -12.75 -42.13 -7.42
C LEU A 562 -12.61 -43.50 -6.73
N PHE A 563 -11.92 -43.50 -5.58
CA PHE A 563 -11.88 -44.65 -4.69
C PHE A 563 -13.30 -45.03 -4.23
N SER A 564 -13.61 -46.34 -4.35
CA SER A 564 -14.85 -46.92 -3.89
C SER A 564 -14.67 -48.42 -3.57
N ALA A 565 -15.71 -49.08 -3.10
CA ALA A 565 -15.72 -50.54 -2.88
C ALA A 565 -15.38 -51.31 -4.18
N ASP A 566 -15.82 -50.81 -5.32
CA ASP A 566 -15.61 -51.41 -6.64
C ASP A 566 -14.34 -50.95 -7.33
N ASN A 567 -13.80 -49.78 -6.91
CA ASN A 567 -12.56 -49.19 -7.43
C ASN A 567 -11.58 -48.86 -6.30
N ARG A 568 -10.98 -49.88 -5.70
CA ARG A 568 -10.05 -49.70 -4.55
C ARG A 568 -8.76 -49.00 -4.91
N ASN A 569 -8.36 -49.00 -6.17
CA ASN A 569 -7.16 -48.31 -6.65
C ASN A 569 -7.48 -46.96 -7.31
N GLY A 570 -8.68 -46.45 -7.14
CA GLY A 570 -9.10 -45.16 -7.66
C GLY A 570 -8.43 -43.98 -6.98
N VAL A 571 -8.75 -42.79 -7.47
CA VAL A 571 -8.28 -41.52 -6.94
C VAL A 571 -8.68 -41.38 -5.47
N ARG A 572 -7.73 -41.01 -4.61
CA ARG A 572 -7.90 -40.88 -3.18
C ARG A 572 -7.28 -39.62 -2.66
N TYR A 573 -7.89 -39.03 -1.64
CA TYR A 573 -7.27 -37.85 -0.96
C TYR A 573 -6.40 -38.28 0.22
N ASN A 574 -5.38 -37.44 0.50
CA ASN A 574 -4.66 -37.37 1.75
C ASN A 574 -4.78 -35.94 2.28
N ALA A 575 -5.17 -35.76 3.54
CA ALA A 575 -5.27 -34.47 4.18
C ALA A 575 -3.92 -34.15 4.85
N ASP A 576 -3.23 -33.09 4.39
CA ASP A 576 -1.90 -32.74 4.85
C ASP A 576 -1.89 -32.11 6.25
N PHE A 577 -3.04 -31.65 6.73
CA PHE A 577 -3.24 -31.03 8.04
C PHE A 577 -3.58 -32.04 9.16
N ILE A 578 -3.50 -33.33 8.90
CA ILE A 578 -3.80 -34.39 9.87
C ILE A 578 -2.60 -35.34 9.98
N PRO A 579 -2.13 -35.66 11.21
CA PRO A 579 -2.71 -35.32 12.51
C PRO A 579 -2.29 -33.94 13.04
N ILE A 580 -1.40 -33.22 12.37
CA ILE A 580 -0.82 -31.96 12.83
C ILE A 580 -0.96 -30.92 11.73
N ASN A 581 -1.43 -29.71 12.09
CA ASN A 581 -1.48 -28.56 11.19
C ASN A 581 -0.48 -27.49 11.64
N ALA A 582 0.78 -27.60 11.20
CA ALA A 582 1.82 -26.63 11.49
C ALA A 582 1.60 -25.28 10.75
N ASN A 583 0.71 -25.26 9.75
CA ASN A 583 0.40 -24.08 8.96
C ASN A 583 -0.82 -23.28 9.51
N ALA A 584 -1.33 -23.68 10.67
CA ALA A 584 -2.34 -22.93 11.39
C ALA A 584 -1.72 -22.26 12.62
N TYR A 585 -2.04 -20.98 12.83
CA TYR A 585 -1.59 -20.26 14.00
C TYR A 585 -2.58 -19.18 14.44
N ASN A 586 -2.59 -18.90 15.76
CA ASN A 586 -3.13 -17.68 16.32
C ASN A 586 -1.98 -16.83 16.85
N SER A 587 -2.01 -15.54 16.59
CA SER A 587 -1.00 -14.62 17.11
C SER A 587 -1.64 -13.32 17.61
N ILE A 588 -1.19 -12.87 18.78
CA ILE A 588 -1.68 -11.64 19.42
C ILE A 588 -0.52 -10.67 19.57
N ALA A 589 -0.70 -9.43 19.12
CA ALA A 589 0.28 -8.37 19.34
C ALA A 589 -0.35 -7.17 20.04
N THR A 590 0.40 -6.59 20.97
CA THR A 590 0.05 -5.35 21.65
C THR A 590 1.18 -4.34 21.52
N ASN A 591 0.84 -3.07 21.24
CA ASN A 591 1.79 -1.96 21.27
C ASN A 591 1.23 -0.81 22.10
N MET A 592 1.86 -0.50 23.22
CA MET A 592 1.52 0.62 24.08
C MET A 592 2.61 1.69 23.95
N GLY A 593 2.25 2.86 23.44
CA GLY A 593 3.15 4.00 23.24
C GLY A 593 2.73 5.22 24.04
N GLY A 594 3.72 5.93 24.58
CA GLY A 594 3.55 7.25 25.19
C GLY A 594 4.62 8.22 24.70
N TYR A 595 4.29 9.48 24.56
CA TYR A 595 5.26 10.49 24.10
C TYR A 595 5.08 11.85 24.76
N VAL A 596 6.18 12.61 24.75
CA VAL A 596 6.21 14.05 25.02
C VAL A 596 7.04 14.75 23.94
N SER A 597 6.57 15.89 23.47
CA SER A 597 7.26 16.71 22.48
C SER A 597 7.10 18.19 22.81
N MET A 598 8.15 18.95 22.60
CA MET A 598 8.18 20.39 22.77
C MET A 598 8.60 21.06 21.47
N GLU A 599 7.78 21.98 21.02
CA GLU A 599 8.06 22.89 19.92
C GLU A 599 8.34 24.29 20.48
N ALA A 600 9.46 24.89 20.11
CA ALA A 600 9.90 26.19 20.59
C ALA A 600 10.60 26.98 19.48
N ASN A 601 10.52 28.30 19.57
CA ASN A 601 11.21 29.24 18.70
C ASN A 601 12.34 29.95 19.49
N PRO A 602 13.53 29.30 19.71
CA PRO A 602 14.59 29.86 20.51
C PRO A 602 15.21 31.14 19.91
N ALA A 603 15.09 31.33 18.62
CA ALA A 603 15.45 32.54 17.89
C ALA A 603 14.40 32.84 16.80
N GLU A 604 14.35 34.05 16.28
CA GLU A 604 13.42 34.53 15.27
C GLU A 604 13.37 33.64 14.01
N LYS A 605 14.50 33.08 13.60
CA LYS A 605 14.66 32.25 12.40
C LYS A 605 14.83 30.76 12.72
N LEU A 606 14.76 30.37 13.99
CA LEU A 606 15.00 28.99 14.40
C LEU A 606 13.80 28.44 15.15
N LYS A 607 13.18 27.41 14.58
CA LYS A 607 12.20 26.56 15.22
C LYS A 607 12.84 25.21 15.57
N ALA A 608 12.67 24.75 16.79
CA ALA A 608 13.21 23.50 17.29
C ALA A 608 12.07 22.64 17.84
N ILE A 609 12.00 21.39 17.40
CA ILE A 609 11.07 20.39 17.91
C ILE A 609 11.90 19.25 18.50
N VAL A 610 11.71 18.98 19.79
CA VAL A 610 12.40 17.91 20.51
C VAL A 610 11.36 17.01 21.13
N GLY A 611 11.51 15.71 20.99
CA GLY A 611 10.54 14.75 21.51
C GLY A 611 11.18 13.45 21.93
N LEU A 612 10.48 12.74 22.80
CA LEU A 612 10.77 11.38 23.21
C LEU A 612 9.49 10.57 23.18
N ARG A 613 9.57 9.42 22.51
CA ARG A 613 8.53 8.39 22.53
C ARG A 613 9.08 7.13 23.18
N VAL A 614 8.25 6.45 23.93
CA VAL A 614 8.54 5.12 24.52
C VAL A 614 7.45 4.19 24.05
N GLU A 615 7.84 3.00 23.57
CA GLU A 615 6.89 1.94 23.19
C GLU A 615 7.23 0.63 23.91
N LYS A 616 6.20 -0.07 24.38
CA LYS A 616 6.25 -1.45 24.82
C LYS A 616 5.45 -2.29 23.84
N PHE A 617 6.14 -3.24 23.17
CA PHE A 617 5.57 -4.14 22.20
C PHE A 617 5.73 -5.58 22.67
N ASN A 618 4.66 -6.36 22.64
CA ASN A 618 4.66 -7.79 22.91
C ASN A 618 3.94 -8.52 21.77
N GLN A 619 4.48 -9.68 21.37
CA GLN A 619 3.81 -10.59 20.45
C GLN A 619 3.83 -12.00 21.01
N TYR A 620 2.65 -12.62 21.00
CA TYR A 620 2.41 -13.99 21.44
C TYR A 620 2.03 -14.86 20.24
N TYR A 621 2.46 -16.11 20.28
CA TYR A 621 2.22 -17.10 19.23
C TYR A 621 1.63 -18.38 19.83
N THR A 622 0.62 -18.92 19.15
CA THR A 622 0.03 -20.23 19.40
C THR A 622 0.06 -21.01 18.10
N GLY A 623 0.66 -22.20 18.10
CA GLY A 623 0.82 -23.07 16.94
C GLY A 623 1.88 -24.13 17.18
N THR A 624 2.19 -24.94 16.19
CA THR A 624 3.15 -26.02 16.30
C THR A 624 4.22 -25.95 15.21
N ASN A 625 5.38 -26.58 15.43
CA ASN A 625 6.36 -26.72 14.37
C ASN A 625 5.96 -27.81 13.36
N GLN A 626 6.63 -27.91 12.23
CA GLN A 626 6.32 -28.84 11.13
C GLN A 626 6.31 -30.32 11.53
N THR A 627 7.08 -30.70 12.54
CA THR A 627 7.14 -32.07 13.06
C THR A 627 6.20 -32.33 14.23
N GLY A 628 5.50 -31.32 14.74
CA GLY A 628 4.64 -31.41 15.91
C GLY A 628 5.39 -31.73 17.23
N THR A 629 6.70 -31.49 17.24
CA THR A 629 7.53 -31.77 18.45
C THR A 629 7.60 -30.59 19.38
N ILE A 630 7.26 -29.40 18.91
CA ILE A 630 7.21 -28.15 19.69
C ILE A 630 5.81 -27.60 19.54
N ASP A 631 5.11 -27.46 20.66
CA ASP A 631 3.78 -26.87 20.76
C ASP A 631 3.87 -25.55 21.53
N TYR A 632 3.42 -24.49 20.89
CA TYR A 632 3.38 -23.15 21.48
C TYR A 632 1.94 -22.81 21.86
N ASP A 633 1.71 -22.43 23.11
CA ASP A 633 0.42 -21.96 23.62
C ASP A 633 0.63 -20.60 24.28
N LEU A 634 0.30 -19.54 23.55
CA LEU A 634 0.51 -18.13 23.95
C LEU A 634 1.95 -17.85 24.41
N VAL A 635 2.93 -18.40 23.67
CA VAL A 635 4.36 -18.16 23.97
C VAL A 635 4.75 -16.78 23.45
N GLU A 636 5.40 -15.99 24.29
CA GLU A 636 5.95 -14.68 23.91
C GLU A 636 7.13 -14.88 22.97
N VAL A 637 6.97 -14.47 21.69
CA VAL A 637 7.98 -14.59 20.64
C VAL A 637 8.69 -13.29 20.35
N LEU A 638 8.17 -12.17 20.83
CA LEU A 638 8.84 -10.86 20.76
C LEU A 638 8.40 -10.00 21.97
N ASP A 639 9.38 -9.42 22.65
CA ASP A 639 9.20 -8.51 23.79
C ASP A 639 10.18 -7.33 23.67
N ASP A 640 9.71 -6.20 23.13
CA ASP A 640 10.51 -4.99 22.95
C ASP A 640 10.04 -3.87 23.87
N MET A 641 10.98 -3.18 24.51
CA MET A 641 10.75 -1.91 25.19
C MET A 641 11.78 -0.88 24.73
N ASP A 642 11.33 0.06 23.90
CA ASP A 642 12.20 0.96 23.17
C ASP A 642 11.96 2.43 23.42
N PHE A 643 13.04 3.20 23.28
CA PHE A 643 13.07 4.67 23.40
C PHE A 643 13.41 5.27 22.05
N PHE A 644 12.59 6.21 21.58
CA PHE A 644 12.68 6.87 20.30
C PHE A 644 12.84 8.39 20.46
N PRO A 645 14.08 8.87 20.69
CA PRO A 645 14.37 10.30 20.72
C PRO A 645 14.26 10.89 19.31
N THR A 646 13.81 12.15 19.22
CA THR A 646 13.76 12.90 17.97
C THR A 646 14.10 14.36 18.19
N VAL A 647 14.85 14.93 17.26
CA VAL A 647 15.15 16.36 17.17
C VAL A 647 14.94 16.80 15.72
N ASN A 648 14.10 17.81 15.52
CA ASN A 648 13.89 18.44 14.23
C ASN A 648 14.17 19.95 14.38
N LEU A 649 15.03 20.48 13.53
CA LEU A 649 15.43 21.90 13.52
C LEU A 649 15.02 22.49 12.18
N ILE A 650 14.36 23.64 12.20
CA ILE A 650 13.98 24.40 11.01
C ILE A 650 14.59 25.78 11.14
N PHE A 651 15.48 26.12 10.21
CA PHE A 651 16.09 27.41 10.12
C PHE A 651 15.55 28.15 8.89
N ASN A 652 14.79 29.23 9.14
CA ASN A 652 14.25 30.11 8.11
C ASN A 652 15.36 31.01 7.56
N LEU A 653 15.98 30.62 6.46
CA LEU A 653 17.06 31.40 5.80
C LEU A 653 16.49 32.73 5.26
N LYS A 654 15.29 32.65 4.66
CA LYS A 654 14.45 33.75 4.16
C LYS A 654 12.99 33.35 4.36
N ASP A 655 12.06 34.27 4.19
CA ASP A 655 10.61 33.99 4.32
C ASP A 655 10.10 32.84 3.49
N ASN A 656 10.76 32.56 2.37
CA ASN A 656 10.43 31.48 1.45
C ASN A 656 11.51 30.39 1.33
N GLN A 657 12.47 30.32 2.24
CA GLN A 657 13.56 29.33 2.20
C GLN A 657 13.83 28.76 3.59
N ASN A 658 13.79 27.45 3.71
CA ASN A 658 14.07 26.71 4.92
C ASN A 658 15.29 25.82 4.77
N LEU A 659 16.08 25.71 5.82
CA LEU A 659 17.03 24.64 6.02
C LEU A 659 16.53 23.81 7.20
N ARG A 660 16.30 22.51 6.96
CA ARG A 660 15.81 21.56 7.95
C ARG A 660 16.88 20.53 8.28
N ALA A 661 17.03 20.19 9.54
CA ALA A 661 17.86 19.08 10.00
C ALA A 661 17.05 18.20 10.94
N SER A 662 17.14 16.89 10.79
CA SER A 662 16.43 15.92 11.63
C SER A 662 17.37 14.80 12.07
N ALA A 663 17.24 14.39 13.33
CA ALA A 663 17.88 13.20 13.87
C ALA A 663 16.86 12.43 14.71
N SER A 664 16.72 11.11 14.48
CA SER A 664 15.75 10.27 15.18
C SER A 664 16.13 8.81 15.17
N ARG A 665 15.60 8.07 16.16
CA ARG A 665 15.62 6.60 16.18
C ARG A 665 14.23 6.06 15.87
N THR A 666 14.18 4.98 15.08
CA THR A 666 12.95 4.26 14.69
C THR A 666 13.18 2.75 14.70
N ILE A 667 12.15 1.95 14.47
CA ILE A 667 12.21 0.50 14.51
C ILE A 667 11.44 -0.11 13.33
N ALA A 668 11.83 -1.31 12.89
CA ALA A 668 11.02 -2.17 12.03
C ALA A 668 10.87 -3.53 12.71
N ARG A 669 9.63 -3.92 12.99
CA ARG A 669 9.29 -5.16 13.70
C ARG A 669 8.93 -6.26 12.70
N PRO A 670 9.25 -7.54 13.04
CA PRO A 670 8.73 -8.67 12.27
C PRO A 670 7.19 -8.70 12.29
N SER A 671 6.61 -9.22 11.23
CA SER A 671 5.16 -9.45 11.12
C SER A 671 4.73 -10.75 11.81
N PHE A 672 3.41 -10.94 11.93
CA PHE A 672 2.83 -12.20 12.43
C PHE A 672 3.29 -13.43 11.63
N LYS A 673 3.33 -13.32 10.29
CA LYS A 673 3.77 -14.42 9.42
C LYS A 673 5.24 -14.74 9.61
N GLU A 674 6.06 -13.73 9.78
CA GLU A 674 7.50 -13.90 9.95
C GLU A 674 7.84 -14.55 11.30
N LEU A 675 7.08 -14.26 12.34
CA LEU A 675 7.16 -14.93 13.65
C LEU A 675 6.19 -16.12 13.73
N SER A 676 6.27 -17.02 12.75
CA SER A 676 5.48 -18.25 12.67
C SER A 676 6.28 -19.41 12.08
N TYR A 677 5.71 -20.62 12.11
CA TYR A 677 6.17 -21.80 11.37
C TYR A 677 5.41 -22.02 10.07
N ALA A 678 4.44 -21.16 9.72
CA ALA A 678 3.59 -21.37 8.58
C ALA A 678 4.35 -21.32 7.25
N GLU A 679 4.03 -22.26 6.36
CA GLU A 679 4.50 -22.32 4.99
C GLU A 679 3.37 -21.91 4.05
N ILE A 680 3.64 -20.96 3.16
CA ILE A 680 2.66 -20.45 2.17
C ILE A 680 3.21 -20.75 0.79
N LEU A 681 2.54 -21.63 0.06
CA LEU A 681 2.80 -21.90 -1.35
C LEU A 681 2.11 -20.85 -2.22
N ASP A 682 2.85 -20.25 -3.14
CA ASP A 682 2.31 -19.57 -4.32
C ASP A 682 2.15 -20.60 -5.46
N PRO A 683 0.92 -21.01 -5.80
CA PRO A 683 0.73 -22.15 -6.70
C PRO A 683 1.08 -21.82 -8.16
N ILE A 684 0.99 -20.56 -8.58
CA ILE A 684 1.35 -20.14 -9.94
C ILE A 684 2.86 -20.26 -10.14
N THR A 685 3.64 -19.72 -9.22
CA THR A 685 5.10 -19.68 -9.34
C THR A 685 5.78 -20.93 -8.78
N GLY A 686 5.07 -21.74 -7.99
CA GLY A 686 5.63 -22.87 -7.27
C GLY A 686 6.58 -22.51 -6.13
N ARG A 687 6.59 -21.24 -5.70
CA ARG A 687 7.48 -20.75 -4.63
C ARG A 687 6.81 -20.86 -3.27
N THR A 688 7.63 -21.19 -2.27
CA THR A 688 7.18 -21.33 -0.88
C THR A 688 7.80 -20.25 -0.01
N PHE A 689 6.98 -19.60 0.81
CA PHE A 689 7.41 -18.62 1.80
C PHE A 689 7.18 -19.17 3.20
N ILE A 690 8.28 -19.41 3.95
CA ILE A 690 8.22 -19.97 5.30
C ILE A 690 8.41 -18.88 6.35
N GLY A 691 7.96 -19.13 7.59
CA GLY A 691 8.17 -18.22 8.71
C GLY A 691 9.61 -18.24 9.22
N GLY A 692 10.01 -17.17 9.94
CA GLY A 692 11.36 -17.00 10.47
C GLY A 692 11.69 -17.88 11.69
N LEU A 693 10.65 -18.47 12.34
CA LEU A 693 10.86 -19.39 13.47
C LEU A 693 11.42 -20.77 13.04
N TYR A 694 11.42 -21.05 11.73
CA TYR A 694 11.92 -22.31 11.18
C TYR A 694 13.46 -22.28 11.12
N PRO A 695 14.19 -23.12 11.89
CA PRO A 695 15.65 -23.14 11.86
C PRO A 695 16.16 -23.82 10.59
N GLU A 696 17.30 -23.37 10.05
CA GLU A 696 18.00 -24.05 8.96
C GLU A 696 19.38 -24.50 9.40
N THR A 697 19.67 -25.79 9.17
CA THR A 697 20.95 -26.40 9.45
C THR A 697 21.47 -27.20 8.26
N THR A 698 22.78 -27.36 8.17
CA THR A 698 23.45 -28.18 7.14
C THR A 698 24.38 -29.20 7.78
N ASN A 699 24.95 -30.10 6.97
CA ASN A 699 25.89 -31.15 7.41
C ASN A 699 25.33 -32.04 8.54
N GLY A 700 24.06 -32.43 8.44
CA GLY A 700 23.44 -33.31 9.46
C GLY A 700 23.20 -32.60 10.80
N GLY A 701 23.01 -31.28 10.78
CA GLY A 701 22.74 -30.45 11.96
C GLY A 701 23.98 -29.89 12.66
N THR A 702 25.15 -30.05 12.04
CA THR A 702 26.42 -29.58 12.67
C THR A 702 26.72 -28.10 12.39
N GLU A 703 26.14 -27.53 11.35
CA GLU A 703 26.29 -26.12 11.00
C GLU A 703 24.91 -25.45 10.98
N VAL A 704 24.74 -24.41 11.80
CA VAL A 704 23.50 -23.63 11.88
C VAL A 704 23.60 -22.46 10.90
N LEU A 705 22.75 -22.44 9.90
CA LEU A 705 22.65 -21.35 8.94
C LEU A 705 21.68 -20.26 9.44
N TRP A 706 20.62 -20.69 10.14
CA TRP A 706 19.64 -19.85 10.79
C TRP A 706 19.09 -20.56 12.04
N ASP A 707 19.04 -19.87 13.16
CA ASP A 707 18.63 -20.44 14.45
C ASP A 707 17.14 -20.31 14.79
N GLY A 708 16.36 -19.59 13.94
CA GLY A 708 14.94 -19.32 14.18
C GLY A 708 14.67 -18.11 15.06
N ASN A 709 15.69 -17.34 15.44
CA ASN A 709 15.54 -16.19 16.35
C ASN A 709 15.44 -14.86 15.59
N LEU A 710 14.25 -14.52 15.13
CA LEU A 710 13.99 -13.29 14.43
C LEU A 710 13.71 -12.13 15.41
N VAL A 711 14.48 -11.05 15.29
CA VAL A 711 14.40 -9.87 16.17
C VAL A 711 14.11 -8.59 15.38
N SER A 712 13.66 -7.55 16.08
CA SER A 712 13.38 -6.23 15.51
C SER A 712 14.65 -5.53 15.00
N THR A 713 14.50 -4.76 13.93
CA THR A 713 15.56 -3.91 13.34
C THR A 713 15.47 -2.51 13.92
N HIS A 714 16.54 -2.02 14.54
CA HIS A 714 16.63 -0.61 15.01
C HIS A 714 17.31 0.25 13.96
N VAL A 715 16.83 1.48 13.80
CA VAL A 715 17.33 2.39 12.76
C VAL A 715 17.56 3.77 13.32
N ASN A 716 18.77 4.33 13.10
CA ASN A 716 19.04 5.73 13.35
C ASN A 716 18.95 6.50 12.02
N ASN A 717 18.23 7.62 12.03
CA ASN A 717 17.93 8.42 10.84
C ASN A 717 18.51 9.82 11.02
N PHE A 718 19.18 10.32 9.97
CA PHE A 718 19.70 11.68 9.89
C PHE A 718 19.30 12.28 8.54
N ASP A 719 18.65 13.45 8.57
CA ASP A 719 18.18 14.13 7.38
C ASP A 719 18.64 15.60 7.41
N LEU A 720 19.02 16.11 6.24
CA LEU A 720 19.29 17.52 5.99
C LEU A 720 18.58 17.93 4.71
N ARG A 721 17.75 18.99 4.74
CA ARG A 721 17.00 19.46 3.58
C ARG A 721 17.05 20.97 3.48
N TRP A 722 17.41 21.46 2.30
CA TRP A 722 17.18 22.83 1.89
C TRP A 722 15.98 22.87 0.93
N GLU A 723 15.08 23.83 1.15
CA GLU A 723 13.86 24.01 0.36
C GLU A 723 13.60 25.49 0.11
N ALA A 724 13.18 25.82 -1.11
CA ALA A 724 12.82 27.14 -1.55
C ALA A 724 11.42 27.10 -2.19
N PHE A 725 10.50 27.82 -1.57
CA PHE A 725 9.11 27.95 -2.02
C PHE A 725 8.98 29.23 -2.87
N GLN A 726 8.21 29.13 -3.95
CA GLN A 726 7.90 30.26 -4.80
C GLN A 726 6.39 30.35 -4.96
N GLU A 727 5.92 31.47 -5.49
CA GLU A 727 4.50 31.70 -5.71
C GLU A 727 3.86 30.61 -6.59
N ARG A 728 2.54 30.39 -6.41
CA ARG A 728 1.71 29.49 -7.22
C ARG A 728 2.18 28.02 -7.21
N GLY A 729 2.61 27.54 -6.07
CA GLY A 729 2.93 26.10 -5.93
C GLY A 729 4.27 25.67 -6.54
N GLN A 730 5.15 26.63 -6.90
CA GLN A 730 6.48 26.32 -7.41
C GLN A 730 7.46 26.12 -6.25
N MET A 731 8.34 25.13 -6.37
CA MET A 731 9.34 24.85 -5.37
C MET A 731 10.60 24.19 -5.92
N PHE A 732 11.68 24.34 -5.18
CA PHE A 732 12.91 23.58 -5.37
C PHE A 732 13.38 23.05 -4.02
N SER A 733 13.79 21.79 -3.94
CA SER A 733 14.41 21.27 -2.72
C SER A 733 15.53 20.27 -3.03
N VAL A 734 16.49 20.22 -2.12
CA VAL A 734 17.57 19.24 -2.08
C VAL A 734 17.60 18.65 -0.68
N SER A 735 17.55 17.34 -0.58
CA SER A 735 17.67 16.61 0.68
C SER A 735 18.84 15.64 0.63
N ALA A 736 19.52 15.48 1.74
CA ALA A 736 20.47 14.40 1.98
C ALA A 736 20.00 13.60 3.19
N PHE A 737 20.09 12.28 3.12
CA PHE A 737 19.74 11.41 4.24
C PHE A 737 20.79 10.32 4.45
N TYR A 738 20.95 9.92 5.71
CA TYR A 738 21.82 8.83 6.14
C TYR A 738 21.11 8.00 7.19
N LYS A 739 21.12 6.67 7.04
CA LYS A 739 20.46 5.74 7.95
C LYS A 739 21.41 4.60 8.31
N THR A 740 21.38 4.16 9.57
CA THR A 740 22.07 2.96 10.03
C THR A 740 21.05 1.94 10.50
N PHE A 741 21.21 0.69 10.13
CA PHE A 741 20.33 -0.42 10.46
C PHE A 741 21.07 -1.43 11.32
N GLU A 742 20.52 -1.78 12.46
CA GLU A 742 20.97 -2.87 13.31
C GLU A 742 20.14 -4.12 13.00
N LYS A 743 20.77 -5.19 12.50
CA LYS A 743 20.14 -6.47 12.15
C LYS A 743 18.88 -6.33 11.25
N PRO A 744 18.96 -5.72 10.07
CA PRO A 744 17.83 -5.65 9.15
C PRO A 744 17.34 -7.06 8.78
N ILE A 745 16.05 -7.18 8.49
CA ILE A 745 15.41 -8.43 8.07
C ILE A 745 15.29 -8.43 6.56
N GLU A 746 15.80 -9.47 5.91
CA GLU A 746 15.71 -9.66 4.48
C GLU A 746 15.19 -11.05 4.11
N MET A 747 14.64 -11.19 2.91
CA MET A 747 14.17 -12.46 2.38
C MET A 747 15.32 -13.22 1.75
N VAL A 748 15.68 -14.34 2.34
CA VAL A 748 16.84 -15.18 1.98
C VAL A 748 16.34 -16.48 1.34
N GLN A 749 17.00 -16.93 0.27
CA GLN A 749 16.71 -18.23 -0.33
C GLN A 749 17.16 -19.36 0.60
N PHE A 750 16.29 -20.34 0.79
CA PHE A 750 16.58 -21.53 1.61
C PHE A 750 17.53 -22.45 0.85
N LEU A 751 18.61 -22.89 1.49
CA LEU A 751 19.65 -23.67 0.81
C LEU A 751 19.21 -25.09 0.45
N SER A 752 18.50 -25.74 1.37
CA SER A 752 18.11 -27.15 1.24
C SER A 752 16.93 -27.38 0.29
N ASP A 753 16.11 -26.34 0.02
CA ASP A 753 14.92 -26.47 -0.82
C ASP A 753 14.84 -25.31 -1.82
N PRO A 754 15.13 -25.56 -3.12
CA PRO A 754 15.03 -24.55 -4.17
C PRO A 754 13.60 -24.01 -4.30
N GLY A 755 13.48 -22.67 -4.43
CA GLY A 755 12.17 -22.01 -4.53
C GLY A 755 11.54 -21.69 -3.19
N THR A 756 12.18 -22.02 -2.06
CA THR A 756 11.76 -21.65 -0.72
C THR A 756 12.51 -20.40 -0.23
N PHE A 757 11.77 -19.47 0.39
CA PHE A 757 12.24 -18.18 0.87
C PHE A 757 11.87 -17.98 2.32
N GLN A 758 12.81 -17.37 3.09
CA GLN A 758 12.67 -17.17 4.53
C GLN A 758 13.12 -15.77 4.96
N PRO A 759 12.37 -15.07 5.84
CA PRO A 759 12.85 -13.84 6.47
C PRO A 759 13.92 -14.16 7.52
N ARG A 760 15.06 -13.46 7.46
CA ARG A 760 16.17 -13.61 8.42
C ARG A 760 16.75 -12.25 8.77
N ASN A 761 17.22 -12.10 10.01
CA ASN A 761 18.10 -10.99 10.32
C ASN A 761 19.45 -11.22 9.62
N VAL A 762 19.93 -10.20 8.92
CA VAL A 762 21.23 -10.15 8.29
C VAL A 762 22.18 -9.24 9.08
N GLY A 763 23.39 -9.04 8.62
CA GLY A 763 24.34 -8.14 9.29
C GLY A 763 23.91 -6.69 9.23
N ASP A 764 24.59 -5.81 9.97
CA ASP A 764 24.25 -4.40 10.05
C ASP A 764 24.37 -3.69 8.69
N GLY A 765 23.57 -2.65 8.51
CA GLY A 765 23.46 -1.96 7.24
C GLY A 765 23.50 -0.45 7.31
N THR A 766 23.80 0.15 6.17
CA THR A 766 23.76 1.61 6.00
C THR A 766 23.09 1.97 4.68
N VAL A 767 22.36 3.09 4.70
CA VAL A 767 21.74 3.67 3.50
C VAL A 767 22.01 5.17 3.49
N ALA A 768 22.58 5.69 2.41
CA ALA A 768 22.81 7.11 2.18
C ALA A 768 22.21 7.55 0.85
N GLY A 769 21.63 8.74 0.78
CA GLY A 769 21.06 9.21 -0.47
C GLY A 769 20.83 10.71 -0.54
N LEU A 770 20.55 11.13 -1.79
CA LEU A 770 20.18 12.50 -2.15
C LEU A 770 18.82 12.51 -2.84
N GLU A 771 17.98 13.48 -2.48
CA GLU A 771 16.71 13.73 -3.14
C GLU A 771 16.68 15.14 -3.72
N PHE A 772 16.24 15.27 -4.96
CA PHE A 772 16.03 16.53 -5.65
C PHE A 772 14.54 16.64 -6.03
N GLU A 773 13.92 17.77 -5.74
CA GLU A 773 12.56 18.08 -6.14
C GLU A 773 12.52 19.43 -6.82
N PHE A 774 11.88 19.47 -7.97
CA PHE A 774 11.72 20.67 -8.78
C PHE A 774 10.31 20.74 -9.33
N ARG A 775 9.61 21.85 -9.04
CA ARG A 775 8.29 22.17 -9.57
C ARG A 775 8.31 23.61 -10.08
N LYS A 776 8.12 23.78 -11.38
CA LYS A 776 8.21 25.10 -12.01
C LYS A 776 7.23 25.26 -13.17
N SER A 777 6.51 26.40 -13.25
CA SER A 777 5.81 26.82 -14.45
C SER A 777 6.83 27.18 -15.54
N LEU A 778 6.58 26.78 -16.79
CA LEU A 778 7.45 27.12 -17.91
C LEU A 778 7.31 28.59 -18.39
N LYS A 779 6.55 29.41 -17.69
CA LYS A 779 6.49 30.88 -17.92
C LYS A 779 7.87 31.53 -17.94
N PHE A 780 8.85 30.97 -17.21
CA PHE A 780 10.24 31.49 -17.20
C PHE A 780 10.97 31.33 -18.53
N ILE A 781 10.52 30.41 -19.41
CA ILE A 781 11.04 30.24 -20.77
C ILE A 781 10.32 31.22 -21.71
N ALA A 782 8.97 31.23 -21.67
CA ALA A 782 8.16 32.16 -22.47
C ALA A 782 6.81 32.40 -21.77
N PRO A 783 6.25 33.62 -21.81
CA PRO A 783 4.94 33.92 -21.23
C PRO A 783 3.81 33.03 -21.77
N SER A 784 3.85 32.63 -23.04
CA SER A 784 2.87 31.73 -23.68
C SER A 784 2.86 30.31 -23.08
N LEU A 785 3.88 29.94 -22.32
CA LEU A 785 3.99 28.66 -21.65
C LEU A 785 3.57 28.70 -20.17
N GLU A 786 2.86 29.75 -19.71
CA GLU A 786 2.44 29.89 -18.32
C GLU A 786 1.52 28.77 -17.84
N ASN A 787 0.76 28.14 -18.74
CA ASN A 787 -0.11 27.00 -18.45
C ASN A 787 0.63 25.65 -18.41
N PHE A 788 1.91 25.64 -18.77
CA PHE A 788 2.76 24.44 -18.66
C PHE A 788 3.56 24.49 -17.38
N SER A 789 3.63 23.34 -16.70
CA SER A 789 4.48 23.14 -15.53
C SER A 789 5.31 21.87 -15.67
N TRP A 790 6.54 21.95 -15.22
CA TRP A 790 7.47 20.83 -15.15
C TRP A 790 7.68 20.44 -13.71
N ASN A 791 7.38 19.16 -13.40
CA ASN A 791 7.55 18.57 -12.09
C ASN A 791 8.55 17.43 -12.22
N THR A 792 9.58 17.43 -11.39
CA THR A 792 10.60 16.38 -11.42
C THR A 792 11.04 16.10 -9.99
N ASN A 793 11.16 14.83 -9.63
CA ASN A 793 11.87 14.39 -8.46
C ASN A 793 12.83 13.24 -8.81
N VAL A 794 14.02 13.29 -8.22
CA VAL A 794 15.09 12.32 -8.41
C VAL A 794 15.63 11.95 -7.04
N THR A 795 15.69 10.66 -6.76
CA THR A 795 16.36 10.11 -5.59
C THR A 795 17.53 9.25 -6.06
N ILE A 796 18.70 9.45 -5.48
CA ILE A 796 19.89 8.62 -5.71
C ILE A 796 20.30 8.06 -4.35
N THR A 797 20.49 6.75 -4.28
CA THR A 797 20.71 6.05 -3.01
C THR A 797 21.83 5.03 -3.16
N LYS A 798 22.63 4.87 -2.12
CA LYS A 798 23.58 3.78 -1.98
C LYS A 798 23.30 3.08 -0.65
N SER A 799 23.14 1.76 -0.69
CA SER A 799 23.01 0.90 0.49
C SER A 799 24.19 -0.04 0.61
N GLN A 800 24.46 -0.51 1.81
CA GLN A 800 25.45 -1.55 2.10
C GLN A 800 25.00 -2.36 3.31
N ILE A 801 25.03 -3.69 3.21
CA ILE A 801 24.83 -4.64 4.31
C ILE A 801 26.16 -5.33 4.57
N GLU A 802 26.60 -5.41 5.81
CA GLU A 802 27.66 -6.31 6.24
C GLU A 802 27.10 -7.72 6.29
N MET A 803 27.67 -8.68 5.53
CA MET A 803 27.15 -10.04 5.50
C MET A 803 27.36 -10.75 6.83
N SER A 804 26.43 -11.60 7.24
CA SER A 804 26.65 -12.52 8.35
C SER A 804 27.80 -13.48 8.05
N GLU A 805 28.45 -14.03 9.07
CA GLU A 805 29.54 -14.97 8.88
C GLU A 805 29.12 -16.20 8.05
N SER A 806 27.90 -16.71 8.29
CA SER A 806 27.31 -17.82 7.53
C SER A 806 27.08 -17.48 6.07
N GLU A 807 26.55 -16.28 5.77
CA GLU A 807 26.33 -15.80 4.40
C GLU A 807 27.67 -15.60 3.67
N TYR A 808 28.61 -14.89 4.28
CA TYR A 808 29.93 -14.62 3.68
C TYR A 808 30.68 -15.92 3.36
N ARG A 809 30.73 -16.85 4.33
CA ARG A 809 31.36 -18.17 4.14
C ARG A 809 30.65 -18.96 3.03
N SER A 810 29.33 -18.96 3.01
CA SER A 810 28.55 -19.66 1.98
C SER A 810 28.83 -19.12 0.58
N ARG A 811 28.95 -17.80 0.43
CA ARG A 811 29.32 -17.12 -0.84
C ARG A 811 30.75 -17.45 -1.26
N GLN A 812 31.70 -17.50 -0.30
CA GLN A 812 33.10 -17.90 -0.58
C GLN A 812 33.17 -19.33 -1.09
N LEU A 813 32.47 -20.28 -0.46
CA LEU A 813 32.45 -21.69 -0.86
C LEU A 813 31.83 -21.90 -2.25
N SER A 814 30.92 -20.99 -2.67
CA SER A 814 30.24 -21.04 -3.96
C SER A 814 30.80 -20.03 -4.96
N ALA A 815 31.96 -19.42 -4.68
CA ALA A 815 32.58 -18.46 -5.57
C ALA A 815 33.06 -19.11 -6.89
N ARG A 816 32.99 -18.39 -7.98
CA ARG A 816 33.52 -18.80 -9.28
C ARG A 816 35.02 -18.57 -9.34
N GLU A 817 35.72 -19.26 -10.25
CA GLU A 817 37.15 -19.05 -10.45
C GLU A 817 37.46 -17.58 -10.77
N GLY A 818 38.35 -16.98 -9.98
CA GLY A 818 38.71 -15.55 -10.12
C GLY A 818 37.72 -14.57 -9.49
N GLN A 819 36.59 -15.01 -8.94
CA GLN A 819 35.67 -14.16 -8.21
C GLN A 819 36.20 -13.81 -6.82
N VAL A 820 36.24 -12.53 -6.49
CA VAL A 820 36.51 -12.04 -5.13
C VAL A 820 35.18 -11.71 -4.46
N ILE A 821 34.93 -12.33 -3.33
CA ILE A 821 33.75 -12.05 -2.51
C ILE A 821 34.07 -10.93 -1.54
N ASP A 822 33.34 -9.81 -1.65
CA ASP A 822 33.35 -8.71 -0.65
C ASP A 822 32.61 -9.18 0.60
N ASP A 823 32.92 -8.60 1.76
CA ASP A 823 32.17 -8.81 3.00
C ASP A 823 30.87 -7.97 3.08
N LYS A 824 30.61 -7.15 2.04
CA LYS A 824 29.44 -6.28 1.91
C LYS A 824 28.70 -6.53 0.60
N ARG A 825 27.38 -6.27 0.64
CA ARG A 825 26.50 -6.29 -0.52
C ARG A 825 25.43 -5.21 -0.42
N ASP A 826 24.65 -5.04 -1.47
CA ASP A 826 23.49 -4.16 -1.46
C ASP A 826 22.39 -4.68 -0.52
N MET A 827 21.61 -3.74 0.04
CA MET A 827 20.44 -4.03 0.86
C MET A 827 19.27 -4.45 -0.02
N ALA A 828 18.56 -5.52 0.37
CA ALA A 828 17.38 -5.97 -0.35
C ALA A 828 16.26 -4.91 -0.37
N GLY A 829 15.58 -4.79 -1.51
CA GLY A 829 14.51 -3.83 -1.75
C GLY A 829 14.98 -2.40 -2.00
N GLN A 830 16.28 -2.10 -1.92
CA GLN A 830 16.81 -0.75 -2.08
C GLN A 830 17.23 -0.48 -3.54
N ALA A 831 16.50 0.40 -4.22
CA ALA A 831 16.87 0.83 -5.57
C ALA A 831 17.94 1.94 -5.54
N PRO A 832 18.95 1.89 -6.44
CA PRO A 832 20.01 2.90 -6.49
C PRO A 832 19.53 4.26 -6.97
N TYR A 833 18.44 4.32 -7.71
CA TYR A 833 17.81 5.57 -8.14
C TYR A 833 16.30 5.43 -8.36
N LEU A 834 15.60 6.54 -8.18
CA LEU A 834 14.20 6.75 -8.54
C LEU A 834 14.09 8.05 -9.31
N ILE A 835 13.44 8.04 -10.46
CA ILE A 835 13.19 9.25 -11.27
C ILE A 835 11.71 9.31 -11.59
N ASN A 836 11.07 10.41 -11.19
CA ASN A 836 9.73 10.78 -11.58
C ASN A 836 9.81 12.15 -12.25
N THR A 837 9.40 12.26 -13.50
CA THR A 837 9.36 13.54 -14.20
C THR A 837 8.08 13.65 -15.00
N GLY A 838 7.49 14.84 -15.03
CA GLY A 838 6.24 15.08 -15.75
C GLY A 838 6.12 16.50 -16.25
N LEU A 839 5.53 16.60 -17.42
CA LEU A 839 5.10 17.85 -18.02
C LEU A 839 3.57 17.93 -17.96
N SER A 840 3.05 18.95 -17.30
CA SER A 840 1.61 19.17 -17.17
C SER A 840 1.19 20.45 -17.85
N PHE A 841 0.04 20.42 -18.50
CA PHE A 841 -0.65 21.57 -19.08
C PHE A 841 -1.99 21.74 -18.37
N ASN A 842 -2.31 22.95 -17.93
CA ASN A 842 -3.58 23.28 -17.31
C ASN A 842 -4.09 24.63 -17.78
N SER A 843 -5.26 24.64 -18.40
CA SER A 843 -5.93 25.85 -18.85
C SER A 843 -7.35 25.93 -18.33
N TYR A 844 -7.56 26.65 -17.26
CA TYR A 844 -8.88 26.90 -16.67
C TYR A 844 -9.84 27.59 -17.64
N VAL A 845 -9.33 28.48 -18.53
CA VAL A 845 -10.14 29.20 -19.52
C VAL A 845 -10.75 28.26 -20.55
N THR A 846 -9.98 27.27 -20.99
CA THR A 846 -10.43 26.31 -22.00
C THR A 846 -10.94 25.02 -21.41
N GLY A 847 -10.73 24.75 -20.12
CA GLY A 847 -11.07 23.50 -19.44
C GLY A 847 -10.27 22.28 -19.91
N TRP A 848 -9.11 22.48 -20.57
CA TRP A 848 -8.20 21.43 -20.96
C TRP A 848 -7.10 21.24 -19.92
N GLU A 849 -6.88 19.99 -19.56
CA GLU A 849 -5.78 19.55 -18.72
C GLU A 849 -5.08 18.36 -19.41
N ALA A 850 -3.76 18.35 -19.43
CA ALA A 850 -2.98 17.26 -19.98
C ALA A 850 -1.72 17.03 -19.15
N GLY A 851 -1.26 15.79 -19.07
CA GLY A 851 -0.03 15.44 -18.38
C GLY A 851 0.67 14.26 -19.03
N LEU A 852 1.97 14.39 -19.24
CA LEU A 852 2.86 13.31 -19.67
C LEU A 852 3.85 13.04 -18.54
N PHE A 853 3.85 11.80 -18.03
CA PHE A 853 4.63 11.42 -16.84
C PHE A 853 5.49 10.22 -17.14
N TYR A 854 6.77 10.32 -16.80
CA TYR A 854 7.75 9.24 -16.83
C TYR A 854 8.18 8.88 -15.42
N ASN A 855 8.19 7.58 -15.14
CA ASN A 855 8.63 7.03 -13.87
C ASN A 855 9.56 5.84 -14.13
N VAL A 856 10.68 5.78 -13.41
CA VAL A 856 11.61 4.64 -13.43
C VAL A 856 12.24 4.45 -12.06
N GLN A 857 12.33 3.19 -11.65
CA GLN A 857 13.10 2.72 -10.50
C GLN A 857 14.27 1.88 -11.00
N GLY A 858 15.46 2.09 -10.47
CA GLY A 858 16.66 1.31 -10.77
C GLY A 858 16.53 -0.14 -10.31
N SER A 859 17.43 -0.99 -10.80
CA SER A 859 17.54 -2.39 -10.36
C SER A 859 17.75 -2.46 -8.86
N SER A 860 17.05 -3.37 -8.17
CA SER A 860 17.18 -3.61 -6.73
C SER A 860 17.22 -5.10 -6.42
N LEU A 861 18.06 -5.48 -5.46
CA LEU A 861 18.11 -6.83 -4.92
C LEU A 861 16.75 -7.19 -4.30
N GLN A 862 16.14 -8.31 -4.70
CA GLN A 862 14.85 -8.76 -4.22
C GLN A 862 14.97 -9.92 -3.26
N TYR A 863 15.74 -10.94 -3.65
CA TYR A 863 15.99 -12.13 -2.85
C TYR A 863 17.47 -12.36 -2.70
N VAL A 864 17.91 -12.57 -1.47
CA VAL A 864 19.33 -12.82 -1.14
C VAL A 864 19.66 -14.28 -1.45
N GLY A 865 20.64 -14.49 -2.30
CA GLY A 865 21.16 -15.80 -2.63
C GLY A 865 21.99 -16.40 -1.49
N PHE A 866 21.91 -17.72 -1.32
CA PHE A 866 22.67 -18.46 -0.33
C PHE A 866 23.25 -19.77 -0.94
N GLY A 867 24.50 -20.09 -0.64
CA GLY A 867 25.18 -21.24 -1.23
C GLY A 867 25.36 -21.12 -2.74
N ASN A 868 24.89 -22.13 -3.47
CA ASN A 868 24.88 -22.12 -4.93
C ASN A 868 23.71 -21.33 -5.54
N ARG A 869 22.82 -20.72 -4.72
CA ARG A 869 21.79 -19.81 -5.18
C ARG A 869 22.40 -18.43 -5.41
N THR A 870 21.98 -17.75 -6.48
CA THR A 870 22.44 -16.39 -6.75
C THR A 870 21.41 -15.36 -6.32
N ASP A 871 21.85 -14.13 -6.18
CA ASP A 871 20.98 -13.00 -5.90
C ASP A 871 20.00 -12.76 -7.07
N THR A 872 18.79 -12.32 -6.74
CA THR A 872 17.75 -12.00 -7.71
C THR A 872 17.48 -10.50 -7.69
N TYR A 873 17.55 -9.86 -8.85
CA TYR A 873 17.38 -8.42 -9.01
C TYR A 873 16.16 -8.07 -9.87
N SER A 874 15.50 -6.95 -9.55
CA SER A 874 14.49 -6.36 -10.41
C SER A 874 15.14 -5.67 -11.61
N VAL A 875 14.55 -5.78 -12.79
CA VAL A 875 14.95 -4.99 -13.98
C VAL A 875 14.22 -3.64 -13.94
N PRO A 876 14.87 -2.51 -14.32
CA PRO A 876 14.22 -1.21 -14.30
C PRO A 876 12.97 -1.15 -15.17
N PHE A 877 11.81 -0.88 -14.54
CA PHE A 877 10.53 -0.72 -15.23
C PHE A 877 10.33 0.74 -15.66
N ASN A 878 10.42 1.01 -16.95
CA ASN A 878 10.28 2.35 -17.53
C ASN A 878 8.79 2.60 -17.85
N SER A 879 8.11 3.42 -17.07
CA SER A 879 6.69 3.75 -17.23
C SER A 879 6.52 5.15 -17.82
N LEU A 880 5.96 5.26 -19.02
CA LEU A 880 5.53 6.52 -19.61
C LEU A 880 4.01 6.53 -19.73
N ASN A 881 3.36 7.54 -19.14
CA ASN A 881 1.91 7.63 -19.03
C ASN A 881 1.44 9.00 -19.53
N LEU A 882 0.33 9.02 -20.27
CA LEU A 882 -0.33 10.22 -20.79
C LEU A 882 -1.75 10.31 -20.23
N ASN A 883 -2.13 11.49 -19.73
CA ASN A 883 -3.50 11.80 -19.34
C ASN A 883 -3.97 13.10 -19.99
N ILE A 884 -5.19 13.10 -20.51
CA ILE A 884 -5.83 14.28 -21.11
C ILE A 884 -7.24 14.36 -20.55
N ASN A 885 -7.60 15.48 -19.95
CA ASN A 885 -8.95 15.75 -19.45
C ASN A 885 -9.53 16.99 -20.11
N LYS A 886 -10.83 16.97 -20.29
CA LYS A 886 -11.61 18.11 -20.78
C LYS A 886 -12.82 18.31 -19.91
N THR A 887 -12.93 19.49 -19.32
CA THR A 887 -14.11 19.93 -18.59
C THR A 887 -15.00 20.73 -19.51
N PHE A 888 -16.29 20.43 -19.51
CA PHE A 888 -17.30 21.04 -20.40
C PHE A 888 -18.33 21.86 -19.63
N GLY A 889 -18.80 22.94 -20.29
CA GLY A 889 -19.84 23.81 -19.78
C GLY A 889 -19.31 24.90 -18.85
N ALA A 890 -20.05 25.99 -18.72
CA ALA A 890 -19.71 27.09 -17.81
C ALA A 890 -19.81 26.71 -16.33
N ASP A 891 -20.63 25.69 -16.01
CA ASP A 891 -20.84 25.18 -14.68
C ASP A 891 -19.87 23.99 -14.35
N GLU A 892 -18.95 23.67 -15.25
CA GLU A 892 -17.95 22.60 -15.09
C GLU A 892 -18.53 21.21 -14.70
N ARG A 893 -19.77 20.92 -15.16
CA ARG A 893 -20.54 19.74 -14.71
C ARG A 893 -20.12 18.42 -15.35
N ILE A 894 -19.49 18.47 -16.52
CA ILE A 894 -19.08 17.27 -17.26
C ILE A 894 -17.59 17.30 -17.46
N GLN A 895 -16.92 16.22 -17.10
CA GLN A 895 -15.50 16.02 -17.38
C GLN A 895 -15.32 14.71 -18.14
N ALA A 896 -14.62 14.75 -19.29
CA ALA A 896 -14.17 13.56 -20.02
C ALA A 896 -12.65 13.45 -19.92
N GLY A 897 -12.15 12.22 -19.73
CA GLY A 897 -10.73 11.93 -19.59
C GLY A 897 -10.30 10.76 -20.47
N LEU A 898 -9.10 10.87 -21.02
CA LEU A 898 -8.38 9.83 -21.73
C LEU A 898 -7.05 9.61 -21.00
N GLY A 899 -6.78 8.36 -20.59
CA GLY A 899 -5.50 7.92 -20.05
C GLY A 899 -4.84 6.90 -20.96
N VAL A 900 -3.52 6.92 -21.07
CA VAL A 900 -2.73 5.87 -21.72
C VAL A 900 -1.58 5.50 -20.79
N ASP A 901 -1.59 4.28 -20.28
CA ASP A 901 -0.60 3.78 -19.34
C ASP A 901 0.40 2.86 -20.03
N ASN A 902 1.64 2.87 -19.54
CA ASN A 902 2.75 2.07 -20.07
C ASN A 902 2.93 2.20 -21.59
N ILE A 903 3.04 3.43 -22.10
CA ILE A 903 3.21 3.73 -23.53
C ILE A 903 4.47 3.04 -24.11
N LEU A 904 5.52 2.87 -23.29
CA LEU A 904 6.75 2.21 -23.69
C LEU A 904 6.63 0.69 -23.78
N ASN A 905 5.48 0.14 -23.37
CA ASN A 905 5.23 -1.31 -23.34
C ASN A 905 6.32 -2.10 -22.59
N SER A 906 6.79 -1.55 -21.48
CA SER A 906 7.82 -2.17 -20.64
C SER A 906 7.29 -3.42 -19.95
N LYS A 907 8.16 -4.43 -19.82
CA LYS A 907 7.89 -5.67 -19.08
C LYS A 907 8.30 -5.53 -17.62
N ARG A 908 7.66 -6.30 -16.75
CA ARG A 908 8.09 -6.49 -15.35
C ARG A 908 8.94 -7.75 -15.30
N GLU A 909 10.22 -7.58 -15.02
CA GLU A 909 11.20 -8.66 -15.05
C GLU A 909 12.05 -8.66 -13.78
N PHE A 910 12.37 -9.88 -13.31
CA PHE A 910 13.37 -10.13 -12.31
C PHE A 910 14.38 -11.12 -12.89
N VAL A 911 15.65 -10.92 -12.58
CA VAL A 911 16.73 -11.73 -13.14
C VAL A 911 17.68 -12.23 -12.05
N TYR A 912 18.28 -13.37 -12.30
CA TYR A 912 19.44 -13.84 -11.57
C TYR A 912 20.68 -13.20 -12.14
N GLU A 913 21.51 -12.60 -11.29
CA GLU A 913 22.82 -12.09 -11.65
C GLU A 913 23.91 -12.96 -11.01
N SER A 914 24.92 -13.36 -11.81
CA SER A 914 26.06 -14.14 -11.35
C SER A 914 27.35 -13.71 -12.02
N TYR A 915 28.47 -13.95 -11.34
CA TYR A 915 29.80 -13.53 -11.81
C TYR A 915 30.14 -14.11 -13.19
N GLN A 916 30.36 -13.22 -14.17
CA GLN A 916 30.67 -13.56 -15.56
C GLN A 916 29.66 -14.48 -16.28
N ALA A 917 28.48 -14.64 -15.75
CA ALA A 917 27.36 -15.35 -16.38
C ALA A 917 26.45 -14.38 -17.12
N GLN A 918 25.70 -14.92 -18.08
CA GLN A 918 24.58 -14.20 -18.67
C GLN A 918 23.41 -14.19 -17.66
N ASP A 919 22.75 -13.02 -17.51
CA ASP A 919 21.57 -12.90 -16.65
C ASP A 919 20.46 -13.87 -17.09
N GLN A 920 19.86 -14.56 -16.13
CA GLN A 920 18.77 -15.52 -16.37
C GLN A 920 17.47 -15.00 -15.78
N ILE A 921 16.37 -15.18 -16.50
CA ILE A 921 15.04 -14.73 -16.07
C ILE A 921 14.60 -15.53 -14.84
N PHE A 922 14.32 -14.84 -13.73
CA PHE A 922 13.64 -15.38 -12.56
C PHE A 922 12.12 -15.30 -12.74
N SER A 923 11.61 -14.15 -13.21
CA SER A 923 10.22 -14.00 -13.65
C SER A 923 10.09 -12.89 -14.68
N SER A 924 9.16 -13.04 -15.63
CA SER A 924 8.86 -12.05 -16.66
C SER A 924 7.35 -11.97 -16.91
N LEU A 925 6.80 -10.74 -16.85
CA LEU A 925 5.41 -10.43 -17.11
C LEU A 925 5.29 -9.27 -18.08
N SER A 926 4.35 -9.35 -19.03
CA SER A 926 4.08 -8.32 -20.04
C SER A 926 2.74 -7.62 -19.75
N PRO A 927 2.70 -6.51 -18.98
CA PRO A 927 1.45 -5.82 -18.64
C PRO A 927 0.80 -5.11 -19.84
N GLY A 928 1.54 -4.88 -20.94
CA GLY A 928 1.01 -4.22 -22.13
C GLY A 928 0.76 -2.72 -21.95
N THR A 929 0.20 -2.09 -22.98
CA THR A 929 -0.24 -0.69 -22.96
C THR A 929 -1.75 -0.62 -22.76
N LYS A 930 -2.23 0.14 -21.76
CA LYS A 930 -3.64 0.27 -21.41
C LYS A 930 -4.16 1.65 -21.77
N VAL A 931 -5.33 1.72 -22.43
CA VAL A 931 -6.04 2.96 -22.75
C VAL A 931 -7.30 3.03 -21.90
N ASN A 932 -7.47 4.08 -21.12
CA ASN A 932 -8.58 4.31 -20.22
C ASN A 932 -9.42 5.52 -20.67
N LEU A 933 -10.74 5.38 -20.67
CA LEU A 933 -11.69 6.46 -20.91
C LEU A 933 -12.53 6.66 -19.65
N ARG A 934 -12.77 7.91 -19.29
CA ARG A 934 -13.59 8.26 -18.13
C ARG A 934 -14.51 9.43 -18.47
N VAL A 935 -15.75 9.36 -18.00
CA VAL A 935 -16.71 10.46 -18.00
C VAL A 935 -17.28 10.65 -16.61
N SER A 936 -17.25 11.87 -16.12
CA SER A 936 -17.75 12.24 -14.80
C SER A 936 -18.79 13.34 -14.91
N PHE A 937 -19.85 13.21 -14.13
CA PHE A 937 -20.96 14.16 -14.03
C PHE A 937 -21.01 14.70 -12.60
N SER A 938 -21.01 16.01 -12.43
CA SER A 938 -21.22 16.73 -11.16
C SER A 938 -22.58 17.42 -11.18
N PHE A 939 -23.38 17.31 -10.08
CA PHE A 939 -24.74 17.78 -9.99
C PHE A 939 -24.91 18.85 -8.92
#